data_6c5657f16d22c28fa8bc724fc497dd77
#
_entry.id   6c5657f16d22c28fa8bc724fc497dd77
#
_cell.length_a   1.000
_cell.length_b   1.000
_cell.length_c   1.000
_cell.angle_alpha   90.00
_cell.angle_beta   90.00
_cell.angle_gamma   90.00
#
_symmetry.space_group_name_H-M   'P 1'
#
loop_
_entity.id
_entity.type
_entity.pdbx_description
1 polymer ?
#
loop_
_entity_poly.entity_id
_entity_poly.type
_entity_poly.pdbx_seq_one_letter_code
_entity_poly.pdbx_strand_id
1 'polypeptide(L)'
;MSPNNLLGVKLPVLDHGHVMLVDYMGSDTRIEEVARLSYNTGGLTGGGTSTNGEKGRTLRDTRGLLRYLLRHGHCYDDKTEVLVLDTRTKDVRFMPWPDVHAAWVLDPSVLHVGAYDPDTDTLGFEAPTEVMAYDYTGEVYDVDHAQVSLCVTPEHRMFVSRRSKGAWGQFGCALLAREVAGRSMTRYRKVASDVVAPTAAGDESVLPSWITNATSASLLRQWGQFIGFFVGDGHAGGTAANDVSFHLKKPRKKEYLRTLVDALGLDMRELTSMRVSLPSCAKGLRDTFRENFYTASGDKTLPPWVMFAPRAFREGVLDGLKNSDGSVKRGAWVYATSSKVLAQSLQVLGCLTSQPFSLSPPRADGCMTLMALSRCAEPVVNQGRTQDKWKHYTGKTYCATVSTGVLMVRRNDKTVLCGNSSPFEQVCVTLDMKLPIFVARQLVRHRTQKLNEVSARYSVLPEEFYVPALSQVCVQSEVNKQGRGDTLPLEVGEAVRENIKQHSENGFRLYRDLLERGVARETARMVLSVNTYTHWCTTWDAHNLLHMLRLRLDPHAQWEVREYARVVSEIVQAWLPLTWEAFTDYTLRSVRLSRWEWEVLVQSVDREQVSRLLSLGESGGGGSEKLSLREKREFLALLDTVSPP
;
A
#
# COMPACT_ATOMS: atom_id res chain seq x y z
N MET A 1 -20.66 12.76 24.97
CA MET A 1 -21.40 11.58 25.51
C MET A 1 -20.40 10.45 25.72
N SER A 2 -20.62 9.58 26.71
CA SER A 2 -19.79 8.36 26.82
C SER A 2 -20.23 7.33 25.77
N PRO A 3 -19.34 6.56 25.17
CA PRO A 3 -19.70 5.51 24.22
C PRO A 3 -20.60 4.45 24.83
N ASN A 4 -20.49 4.21 26.16
CA ASN A 4 -21.37 3.29 26.89
C ASN A 4 -22.84 3.69 26.82
N ASN A 5 -23.15 4.97 26.66
CA ASN A 5 -24.53 5.44 26.53
C ASN A 5 -25.13 5.16 25.14
N LEU A 6 -24.29 4.78 24.16
CA LEU A 6 -24.69 4.46 22.79
C LEU A 6 -24.74 2.95 22.55
N LEU A 7 -24.20 2.11 23.46
CA LEU A 7 -24.21 0.66 23.31
C LEU A 7 -25.64 0.14 23.22
N GLY A 8 -25.94 -0.63 22.18
CA GLY A 8 -27.26 -1.22 21.94
C GLY A 8 -28.36 -0.23 21.56
N VAL A 9 -28.03 1.07 21.42
CA VAL A 9 -28.99 2.12 21.03
C VAL A 9 -29.02 2.22 19.50
N LYS A 10 -30.20 2.01 18.92
CA LYS A 10 -30.42 2.21 17.46
C LYS A 10 -30.56 3.70 17.18
N LEU A 11 -29.58 4.25 16.48
CA LEU A 11 -29.60 5.62 15.98
C LEU A 11 -30.26 5.60 14.60
N PRO A 12 -31.43 6.26 14.41
CA PRO A 12 -32.17 6.20 13.16
C PRO A 12 -31.43 6.91 12.03
N VAL A 13 -31.51 6.35 10.82
CA VAL A 13 -30.97 6.92 9.59
C VAL A 13 -31.97 6.69 8.47
N LEU A 14 -32.29 7.73 7.69
CA LEU A 14 -33.34 7.70 6.65
C LEU A 14 -34.72 7.36 7.25
N ASP A 15 -35.55 6.61 6.48
CA ASP A 15 -36.91 6.26 6.88
C ASP A 15 -37.00 4.97 7.74
N HIS A 16 -36.25 3.92 7.40
CA HIS A 16 -36.27 2.62 8.08
C HIS A 16 -34.89 2.11 8.52
N GLY A 17 -33.83 2.86 8.24
CA GLY A 17 -32.46 2.49 8.56
C GLY A 17 -32.04 2.84 9.98
N HIS A 18 -30.94 2.24 10.42
CA HIS A 18 -30.29 2.61 11.65
C HIS A 18 -28.81 2.25 11.64
N VAL A 19 -28.06 2.86 12.56
CA VAL A 19 -26.74 2.43 13.00
C VAL A 19 -26.80 2.21 14.51
N MET A 20 -26.24 1.11 14.98
CA MET A 20 -26.17 0.77 16.41
C MET A 20 -24.76 0.37 16.77
N LEU A 21 -24.23 0.93 17.84
CA LEU A 21 -22.96 0.49 18.42
C LEU A 21 -23.18 -0.83 19.15
N VAL A 22 -22.59 -1.92 18.65
CA VAL A 22 -22.68 -3.26 19.24
C VAL A 22 -21.61 -3.46 20.29
N ASP A 23 -20.37 -3.11 19.94
CA ASP A 23 -19.20 -3.28 20.80
C ASP A 23 -18.05 -2.39 20.34
N TYR A 24 -17.12 -2.11 21.23
CA TYR A 24 -15.88 -1.40 20.89
C TYR A 24 -14.73 -1.86 21.78
N MET A 25 -13.53 -1.85 21.21
CA MET A 25 -12.29 -2.21 21.89
C MET A 25 -11.32 -1.03 21.87
N GLY A 26 -10.87 -0.63 23.05
CA GLY A 26 -9.88 0.44 23.20
C GLY A 26 -10.49 1.85 23.24
N SER A 27 -9.61 2.83 23.34
CA SER A 27 -9.91 4.26 23.52
C SER A 27 -8.75 5.10 23.00
N ASP A 28 -8.87 6.44 23.07
CA ASP A 28 -7.75 7.38 22.85
C ASP A 28 -6.51 7.01 23.70
N THR A 29 -6.74 6.61 24.96
CA THR A 29 -5.67 6.15 25.86
C THR A 29 -5.00 4.87 25.31
N ARG A 30 -5.79 3.95 24.75
CA ARG A 30 -5.23 2.73 24.15
C ARG A 30 -4.36 3.04 22.92
N ILE A 31 -4.79 3.97 22.07
CA ILE A 31 -3.96 4.42 20.93
C ILE A 31 -2.67 5.05 21.45
N GLU A 32 -2.76 5.89 22.48
CA GLU A 32 -1.60 6.46 23.14
C GLU A 32 -0.70 5.38 23.75
N GLU A 33 -1.25 4.42 24.49
CA GLU A 33 -0.49 3.31 25.08
C GLU A 33 0.23 2.50 24.01
N VAL A 34 -0.43 2.15 22.93
CA VAL A 34 0.17 1.44 21.81
C VAL A 34 1.27 2.27 21.15
N ALA A 35 1.04 3.56 20.94
CA ALA A 35 2.07 4.46 20.44
C ALA A 35 3.23 4.63 21.44
N ARG A 36 2.96 4.59 22.74
CA ARG A 36 3.94 4.73 23.84
C ARG A 36 4.50 3.41 24.35
N LEU A 37 4.01 2.26 23.98
CA LEU A 37 4.64 0.96 24.28
C LEU A 37 6.16 0.97 24.02
N SER A 38 6.54 1.87 23.18
CA SER A 38 7.90 2.19 22.79
C SER A 38 8.77 2.78 23.91
N TYR A 39 8.19 3.48 24.88
CA TYR A 39 8.99 4.19 25.89
C TYR A 39 9.45 3.30 27.05
N ASN A 40 9.14 2.01 27.05
CA ASN A 40 9.53 0.99 28.06
C ASN A 40 9.17 1.37 29.51
N THR A 41 8.13 2.16 29.69
CA THR A 41 7.60 2.54 31.01
C THR A 41 6.41 1.66 31.40
N GLY A 42 6.67 0.35 31.64
CA GLY A 42 5.64 -0.60 32.12
C GLY A 42 4.79 -1.16 30.99
N GLY A 43 4.58 -2.49 30.99
CA GLY A 43 3.73 -3.19 30.00
C GLY A 43 2.29 -2.68 29.98
N LEU A 44 1.51 -3.15 29.01
CA LEU A 44 0.06 -2.96 28.96
C LEU A 44 -0.54 -3.31 30.33
N THR A 45 -1.00 -2.32 31.07
CA THR A 45 -1.61 -2.54 32.40
C THR A 45 -2.98 -3.17 32.23
N GLY A 46 -2.99 -4.51 32.13
CA GLY A 46 -4.13 -5.27 32.60
C GLY A 46 -4.10 -5.19 34.12
N GLY A 47 -4.97 -4.38 34.73
CA GLY A 47 -5.36 -4.30 36.11
C GLY A 47 -4.35 -4.80 37.18
N GLY A 48 -3.22 -4.14 37.35
CA GLY A 48 -2.25 -4.44 38.40
C GLY A 48 -1.62 -3.14 38.90
N THR A 49 -1.77 -2.86 40.18
CA THR A 49 -1.19 -1.73 40.91
C THR A 49 0.34 -1.73 40.78
N SER A 50 0.92 -0.80 40.01
CA SER A 50 2.35 -0.54 40.00
C SER A 50 2.70 0.57 40.96
N THR A 51 3.40 0.23 42.02
CA THR A 51 4.05 1.15 42.94
C THR A 51 5.44 1.46 42.43
N ASN A 52 5.58 2.56 41.68
CA ASN A 52 6.82 3.40 41.60
C ASN A 52 6.60 4.56 40.62
N GLY A 53 6.44 5.77 41.18
CA GLY A 53 6.84 7.02 40.55
C GLY A 53 6.19 7.43 39.21
N GLU A 54 4.91 7.21 38.98
CA GLU A 54 4.17 7.79 37.87
C GLU A 54 3.99 9.29 38.11
N LYS A 55 4.73 10.13 37.39
CA LYS A 55 4.29 11.50 37.15
C LYS A 55 2.96 11.41 36.39
N GLY A 56 1.87 11.86 37.00
CA GLY A 56 0.51 11.75 36.50
C GLY A 56 0.45 12.17 35.02
N ARG A 57 0.02 11.24 34.17
CA ARG A 57 -0.27 11.50 32.75
C ARG A 57 -1.40 12.52 32.67
N THR A 58 -1.20 13.58 31.94
CA THR A 58 -2.23 14.60 31.73
C THR A 58 -2.96 14.35 30.42
N LEU A 59 -4.26 14.68 30.37
CA LEU A 59 -5.08 14.66 29.13
C LEU A 59 -4.42 15.48 28.00
N ARG A 60 -3.63 16.46 28.37
CA ARG A 60 -2.86 17.32 27.45
C ARG A 60 -1.76 16.55 26.73
N ASP A 61 -1.13 15.57 27.36
CA ASP A 61 -0.08 14.76 26.75
C ASP A 61 -0.66 13.76 25.73
N THR A 62 -1.77 13.13 26.03
CA THR A 62 -2.51 12.24 25.11
C THR A 62 -2.96 13.00 23.88
N ARG A 63 -3.61 14.16 24.07
CA ARG A 63 -4.07 15.03 22.97
C ARG A 63 -2.92 15.43 22.04
N GLY A 64 -1.79 15.86 22.60
CA GLY A 64 -0.62 16.27 21.84
C GLY A 64 -0.06 15.13 20.97
N LEU A 65 -0.01 13.91 21.50
CA LEU A 65 0.48 12.75 20.75
C LEU A 65 -0.49 12.34 19.63
N LEU A 66 -1.80 12.30 19.87
CA LEU A 66 -2.78 11.93 18.85
C LEU A 66 -2.82 12.96 17.71
N ARG A 67 -2.71 14.25 18.03
CA ARG A 67 -2.55 15.32 17.02
C ARG A 67 -1.29 15.11 16.19
N TYR A 68 -0.18 14.76 16.83
CA TYR A 68 1.08 14.47 16.14
C TYR A 68 0.93 13.27 15.19
N LEU A 69 0.32 12.17 15.65
CA LEU A 69 0.14 10.94 14.86
C LEU A 69 -0.75 11.17 13.62
N LEU A 70 -1.82 11.95 13.75
CA LEU A 70 -2.72 12.27 12.63
C LEU A 70 -2.13 13.30 11.67
N ARG A 71 -1.19 14.13 12.14
CA ARG A 71 -0.54 15.15 11.30
C ARG A 71 0.65 14.59 10.52
N HIS A 72 1.47 13.74 11.14
CA HIS A 72 2.79 13.37 10.61
C HIS A 72 2.91 11.91 10.17
N GLY A 73 1.99 11.04 10.53
CA GLY A 73 1.99 9.64 10.12
C GLY A 73 3.24 8.85 10.49
N HIS A 74 3.39 7.66 9.90
CA HIS A 74 4.55 6.75 10.03
C HIS A 74 5.25 6.65 8.68
N CYS A 75 6.37 7.37 8.47
CA CYS A 75 6.84 7.69 7.13
C CYS A 75 8.30 7.30 6.86
N TYR A 76 8.61 7.14 5.57
CA TYR A 76 9.95 6.98 4.99
C TYR A 76 10.49 8.32 4.49
N ASP A 77 11.81 8.43 4.34
CA ASP A 77 12.45 9.58 3.70
C ASP A 77 12.20 9.59 2.15
N ASP A 78 12.53 10.69 1.51
CA ASP A 78 12.40 10.90 0.07
C ASP A 78 13.32 10.02 -0.81
N LYS A 79 14.37 9.42 -0.20
CA LYS A 79 15.33 8.55 -0.89
C LYS A 79 14.98 7.07 -0.81
N THR A 80 13.99 6.72 0.00
CA THR A 80 13.47 5.36 0.06
C THR A 80 12.58 5.12 -1.17
N GLU A 81 12.75 3.96 -1.78
CA GLU A 81 11.96 3.48 -2.90
C GLU A 81 11.03 2.37 -2.44
N VAL A 82 9.89 2.22 -3.08
CA VAL A 82 8.97 1.10 -2.87
C VAL A 82 8.83 0.28 -4.15
N LEU A 83 8.66 -1.03 -4.01
CA LEU A 83 8.37 -1.89 -5.15
C LEU A 83 6.97 -1.55 -5.68
N VAL A 84 6.86 -1.27 -6.98
CA VAL A 84 5.60 -0.92 -7.62
C VAL A 84 5.36 -1.75 -8.86
N LEU A 85 4.09 -1.98 -9.16
CA LEU A 85 3.55 -2.45 -10.42
C LEU A 85 2.80 -1.29 -11.06
N ASP A 86 3.26 -0.81 -12.19
CA ASP A 86 2.51 0.11 -13.04
C ASP A 86 1.49 -0.71 -13.87
N THR A 87 0.21 -0.51 -13.60
CA THR A 87 -0.87 -1.30 -14.22
C THR A 87 -1.09 -0.99 -15.69
N ARG A 88 -0.66 0.20 -16.17
CA ARG A 88 -0.78 0.62 -17.57
C ARG A 88 0.35 0.07 -18.43
N THR A 89 1.58 0.24 -17.95
CA THR A 89 2.77 -0.17 -18.71
C THR A 89 3.15 -1.63 -18.46
N LYS A 90 2.52 -2.29 -17.49
CA LYS A 90 2.88 -3.64 -17.08
C LYS A 90 4.37 -3.74 -16.72
N ASP A 91 4.85 -2.78 -15.95
CA ASP A 91 6.23 -2.73 -15.48
C ASP A 91 6.32 -2.86 -13.96
N VAL A 92 7.27 -3.66 -13.48
CA VAL A 92 7.54 -3.86 -12.05
C VAL A 92 8.93 -3.32 -11.74
N ARG A 93 8.98 -2.29 -10.89
CA ARG A 93 10.25 -1.63 -10.53
C ARG A 93 10.22 -1.05 -9.12
N PHE A 94 11.38 -0.72 -8.61
CA PHE A 94 11.46 0.17 -7.44
C PHE A 94 11.34 1.62 -7.90
N MET A 95 10.46 2.37 -7.25
CA MET A 95 10.17 3.77 -7.56
C MET A 95 10.35 4.62 -6.30
N PRO A 96 11.04 5.79 -6.37
CA PRO A 96 11.14 6.72 -5.25
C PRO A 96 9.77 7.19 -4.77
N TRP A 97 9.61 7.36 -3.47
CA TRP A 97 8.36 7.80 -2.88
C TRP A 97 7.79 9.11 -3.46
N PRO A 98 8.62 10.16 -3.77
CA PRO A 98 8.12 11.35 -4.44
C PRO A 98 7.39 11.06 -5.76
N ASP A 99 7.94 10.15 -6.57
CA ASP A 99 7.38 9.78 -7.87
C ASP A 99 6.11 8.94 -7.71
N VAL A 100 6.08 8.03 -6.71
CA VAL A 100 4.88 7.25 -6.37
C VAL A 100 3.74 8.17 -5.95
N HIS A 101 4.01 9.14 -5.07
CA HIS A 101 3.01 10.10 -4.62
C HIS A 101 2.50 10.97 -5.79
N ALA A 102 3.41 11.47 -6.64
CA ALA A 102 3.03 12.27 -7.81
C ALA A 102 2.13 11.48 -8.77
N ALA A 103 2.47 10.22 -9.07
CA ALA A 103 1.66 9.35 -9.93
C ALA A 103 0.30 9.03 -9.30
N TRP A 104 0.24 8.76 -8.00
CA TRP A 104 -1.00 8.45 -7.28
C TRP A 104 -1.96 9.66 -7.21
N VAL A 105 -1.43 10.86 -7.05
CA VAL A 105 -2.24 12.11 -7.06
C VAL A 105 -2.90 12.32 -8.43
N LEU A 106 -2.21 11.97 -9.52
CA LEU A 106 -2.75 12.08 -10.89
C LEU A 106 -3.80 11.01 -11.16
N ASP A 107 -3.54 9.76 -10.78
CA ASP A 107 -4.45 8.64 -10.97
C ASP A 107 -4.17 7.53 -9.92
N PRO A 108 -5.01 7.42 -8.88
CA PRO A 108 -4.83 6.43 -7.81
C PRO A 108 -4.87 4.96 -8.26
N SER A 109 -5.36 4.67 -9.47
CA SER A 109 -5.50 3.30 -9.99
C SER A 109 -4.25 2.79 -10.71
N VAL A 110 -3.31 3.67 -11.01
CA VAL A 110 -2.16 3.38 -11.90
C VAL A 110 -1.10 2.53 -11.23
N LEU A 111 -0.83 2.75 -9.94
CA LEU A 111 0.23 2.04 -9.23
C LEU A 111 -0.34 1.11 -8.17
N HIS A 112 0.12 -0.14 -8.23
CA HIS A 112 0.01 -1.07 -7.11
C HIS A 112 1.37 -1.18 -6.43
N VAL A 113 1.39 -1.22 -5.10
CA VAL A 113 2.63 -1.35 -4.32
C VAL A 113 2.86 -2.79 -3.88
N GLY A 114 4.12 -3.17 -3.75
CA GLY A 114 4.52 -4.48 -3.24
C GLY A 114 4.21 -4.59 -1.75
N ALA A 115 3.13 -5.28 -1.42
CA ALA A 115 2.63 -5.52 -0.07
C ALA A 115 2.92 -6.97 0.35
N TYR A 116 3.45 -7.12 1.56
CA TYR A 116 3.77 -8.43 2.12
C TYR A 116 2.75 -8.82 3.18
N ASP A 117 2.20 -10.01 3.05
CA ASP A 117 1.30 -10.60 4.02
C ASP A 117 2.07 -11.49 5.01
N PRO A 118 2.17 -11.10 6.29
CA PRO A 118 2.85 -11.87 7.32
C PRO A 118 2.19 -13.20 7.66
N ASP A 119 0.87 -13.32 7.49
CA ASP A 119 0.09 -14.50 7.87
C ASP A 119 0.29 -15.64 6.87
N THR A 120 0.37 -15.32 5.59
CA THR A 120 0.60 -16.28 4.50
C THR A 120 2.04 -16.36 4.02
N ASP A 121 2.92 -15.47 4.51
CA ASP A 121 4.30 -15.30 4.07
C ASP A 121 4.43 -15.07 2.56
N THR A 122 3.54 -14.24 2.00
CA THR A 122 3.48 -13.95 0.58
C THR A 122 3.70 -12.47 0.26
N LEU A 123 4.39 -12.19 -0.84
CA LEU A 123 4.49 -10.86 -1.44
C LEU A 123 3.51 -10.77 -2.60
N GLY A 124 2.64 -9.77 -2.57
CA GLY A 124 1.69 -9.46 -3.63
C GLY A 124 1.75 -7.98 -4.04
N PHE A 125 0.86 -7.59 -4.94
CA PHE A 125 0.69 -6.20 -5.35
C PHE A 125 -0.74 -5.76 -5.09
N GLU A 126 -0.92 -4.66 -4.39
CA GLU A 126 -2.24 -4.09 -4.14
C GLU A 126 -2.27 -2.58 -4.38
N ALA A 127 -3.43 -2.08 -4.79
CA ALA A 127 -3.65 -0.64 -4.87
C ALA A 127 -3.63 -0.06 -3.46
N PRO A 128 -2.75 0.90 -3.14
CA PRO A 128 -2.77 1.56 -1.85
C PRO A 128 -4.08 2.32 -1.67
N THR A 129 -4.67 2.25 -0.49
CA THR A 129 -5.89 3.01 -0.20
C THR A 129 -5.59 4.50 -0.06
N GLU A 130 -4.37 4.84 0.32
CA GLU A 130 -3.87 6.20 0.38
C GLU A 130 -2.35 6.23 0.20
N VAL A 131 -1.84 7.25 -0.48
CA VAL A 131 -0.41 7.60 -0.52
C VAL A 131 -0.25 9.01 0.03
N MET A 132 0.53 9.15 1.08
CA MET A 132 0.67 10.37 1.86
C MET A 132 2.06 10.98 1.69
N ALA A 133 2.12 12.31 1.70
CA ALA A 133 3.35 13.08 1.78
C ALA A 133 3.20 14.17 2.85
N TYR A 134 4.15 14.25 3.76
CA TYR A 134 4.13 15.21 4.87
C TYR A 134 5.43 16.01 4.89
N ASP A 135 5.33 17.30 5.15
CA ASP A 135 6.49 18.11 5.50
C ASP A 135 6.95 17.75 6.93
N TYR A 136 8.20 17.36 7.05
CA TYR A 136 8.77 16.86 8.30
C TYR A 136 10.09 17.54 8.63
N THR A 137 10.20 18.00 9.86
CA THR A 137 11.44 18.49 10.45
C THR A 137 11.59 17.85 11.81
N GLY A 138 12.61 17.02 11.99
CA GLY A 138 12.83 16.29 13.22
C GLY A 138 13.88 15.20 13.08
N GLU A 139 14.00 14.36 14.10
CA GLU A 139 14.90 13.22 14.07
C GLU A 139 14.30 12.06 13.26
N VAL A 140 15.11 11.42 12.47
CA VAL A 140 14.78 10.15 11.78
C VAL A 140 15.78 9.07 12.20
N TYR A 141 15.32 7.84 12.23
CA TYR A 141 16.16 6.67 12.46
C TYR A 141 16.78 6.21 11.15
N ASP A 142 18.09 6.40 11.01
CA ASP A 142 18.88 6.09 9.83
C ASP A 142 19.71 4.82 10.08
N VAL A 143 19.31 3.71 9.45
CA VAL A 143 20.03 2.44 9.48
C VAL A 143 20.80 2.29 8.17
N ASP A 144 22.12 2.24 8.23
CA ASP A 144 22.96 1.93 7.06
C ASP A 144 23.93 0.78 7.37
N HIS A 145 23.40 -0.43 7.28
CA HIS A 145 24.14 -1.67 7.45
C HIS A 145 24.48 -2.29 6.08
N ALA A 146 25.48 -3.16 6.00
CA ALA A 146 25.88 -3.82 4.74
C ALA A 146 24.72 -4.51 3.99
N GLN A 147 23.68 -4.97 4.70
CA GLN A 147 22.54 -5.71 4.14
C GLN A 147 21.19 -5.00 4.26
N VAL A 148 21.07 -3.96 5.08
CA VAL A 148 19.84 -3.24 5.36
C VAL A 148 20.12 -1.75 5.34
N SER A 149 19.28 -0.98 4.65
CA SER A 149 19.27 0.47 4.76
C SER A 149 17.84 0.96 4.86
N LEU A 150 17.56 1.77 5.87
CA LEU A 150 16.25 2.38 6.14
C LEU A 150 16.46 3.79 6.70
N CYS A 151 15.58 4.70 6.37
CA CYS A 151 15.49 6.00 7.00
C CYS A 151 14.02 6.32 7.23
N VAL A 152 13.62 6.30 8.49
CA VAL A 152 12.21 6.35 8.88
C VAL A 152 11.99 7.27 10.08
N THR A 153 10.78 7.78 10.21
CA THR A 153 10.37 8.57 11.38
C THR A 153 10.43 7.73 12.66
N PRO A 154 10.59 8.35 13.85
CA PRO A 154 10.74 7.60 15.11
C PRO A 154 9.58 6.65 15.42
N GLU A 155 8.37 7.01 14.98
CA GLU A 155 7.14 6.27 15.22
C GLU A 155 6.89 5.16 14.19
N HIS A 156 7.77 5.04 13.18
CA HIS A 156 7.61 4.07 12.10
C HIS A 156 7.67 2.64 12.64
N ARG A 157 6.71 1.81 12.25
CA ARG A 157 6.67 0.40 12.66
C ARG A 157 7.64 -0.43 11.84
N MET A 158 8.51 -1.13 12.55
CA MET A 158 9.55 -1.95 11.96
C MET A 158 9.10 -3.40 11.89
N PHE A 159 9.15 -4.00 10.70
CA PHE A 159 8.90 -5.43 10.54
C PHE A 159 10.17 -6.22 10.88
N VAL A 160 10.31 -6.62 12.14
CA VAL A 160 11.53 -7.19 12.69
C VAL A 160 11.26 -8.35 13.64
N SER A 161 12.32 -9.14 13.89
CA SER A 161 12.35 -10.16 14.93
C SER A 161 13.44 -9.83 15.95
N ARG A 162 13.15 -10.08 17.22
CA ARG A 162 14.07 -9.85 18.35
C ARG A 162 14.62 -11.15 18.91
N ARG A 163 15.83 -11.07 19.46
CA ARG A 163 16.41 -12.15 20.24
C ARG A 163 16.08 -11.96 21.72
N SER A 164 15.42 -12.97 22.34
CA SER A 164 15.11 -13.00 23.76
C SER A 164 15.53 -14.34 24.33
N LYS A 165 16.24 -14.35 25.47
CA LYS A 165 16.74 -15.59 26.15
C LYS A 165 17.44 -16.56 25.19
N GLY A 166 18.22 -16.04 24.23
CA GLY A 166 18.99 -16.83 23.27
C GLY A 166 18.24 -17.28 22.00
N ALA A 167 16.92 -17.21 21.96
CA ALA A 167 16.08 -17.57 20.81
C ALA A 167 15.58 -16.34 20.05
N TRP A 168 15.32 -16.49 18.75
CA TRP A 168 14.67 -15.49 17.93
C TRP A 168 13.15 -15.63 18.04
N GLY A 169 12.46 -14.49 18.26
CA GLY A 169 11.01 -14.42 18.19
C GLY A 169 10.49 -14.47 16.74
N GLN A 170 9.17 -14.46 16.58
CA GLN A 170 8.54 -14.30 15.27
C GLN A 170 8.76 -12.88 14.73
N PHE A 171 8.69 -12.72 13.40
CA PHE A 171 8.63 -11.42 12.77
C PHE A 171 7.28 -10.76 13.03
N GLY A 172 7.29 -9.43 13.20
CA GLY A 172 6.07 -8.66 13.37
C GLY A 172 6.32 -7.15 13.39
N CYS A 173 5.27 -6.39 13.25
CA CYS A 173 5.27 -4.92 13.27
C CYS A 173 5.02 -4.34 14.67
N ALA A 174 5.30 -5.09 15.74
CA ALA A 174 5.03 -4.64 17.10
C ALA A 174 5.98 -3.54 17.61
N LEU A 175 7.09 -3.28 16.90
CA LEU A 175 8.17 -2.39 17.33
C LEU A 175 8.25 -1.14 16.47
N LEU A 176 8.44 0.01 17.10
CA LEU A 176 8.72 1.27 16.43
C LEU A 176 10.22 1.45 16.17
N ALA A 177 10.57 2.31 15.22
CA ALA A 177 11.96 2.59 14.88
C ALA A 177 12.78 3.02 16.11
N ARG A 178 12.24 3.87 16.95
CA ARG A 178 12.87 4.30 18.21
C ARG A 178 13.07 3.19 19.24
N GLU A 179 12.31 2.10 19.16
CA GLU A 179 12.48 0.95 20.04
C GLU A 179 13.53 -0.04 19.53
N VAL A 180 13.71 -0.03 18.22
CA VAL A 180 14.73 -0.82 17.55
C VAL A 180 16.09 -0.15 17.69
N ALA A 181 16.14 1.18 17.62
CA ALA A 181 17.35 1.98 17.74
C ALA A 181 18.09 1.72 19.08
N GLY A 182 19.41 1.52 19.01
CA GLY A 182 20.28 1.33 20.19
C GLY A 182 20.18 -0.03 20.86
N ARG A 183 19.44 -1.00 20.31
CA ARG A 183 19.34 -2.37 20.90
C ARG A 183 20.29 -3.36 20.28
N SER A 184 20.75 -4.32 21.06
CA SER A 184 21.92 -5.14 20.73
C SER A 184 21.80 -6.04 19.50
N MET A 185 20.63 -6.57 19.14
CA MET A 185 20.47 -7.46 17.98
C MET A 185 19.03 -7.40 17.45
N THR A 186 18.89 -7.00 16.20
CA THR A 186 17.60 -6.96 15.47
C THR A 186 17.73 -7.73 14.17
N ARG A 187 16.80 -8.61 13.87
CA ARG A 187 16.74 -9.38 12.63
C ARG A 187 15.69 -8.79 11.71
N TYR A 188 16.09 -8.43 10.51
CA TYR A 188 15.24 -7.92 9.44
C TYR A 188 14.93 -9.03 8.44
N ARG A 189 13.91 -8.83 7.60
CA ARG A 189 13.54 -9.77 6.54
C ARG A 189 13.57 -9.08 5.18
N LYS A 190 14.12 -9.76 4.17
CA LYS A 190 14.35 -9.18 2.83
C LYS A 190 13.43 -9.71 1.75
N VAL A 191 12.82 -10.86 1.93
CA VAL A 191 11.98 -11.54 0.94
C VAL A 191 10.86 -12.31 1.62
N ALA A 192 9.78 -12.53 0.90
CA ALA A 192 8.73 -13.48 1.22
C ALA A 192 9.12 -14.90 0.82
N SER A 193 8.51 -15.91 1.40
CA SER A 193 8.70 -17.33 0.98
C SER A 193 7.97 -17.62 -0.31
N ASP A 194 6.85 -16.95 -0.56
CA ASP A 194 6.10 -17.06 -1.81
C ASP A 194 5.73 -15.70 -2.38
N VAL A 195 5.41 -15.66 -3.67
CA VAL A 195 5.07 -14.44 -4.39
C VAL A 195 3.84 -14.69 -5.25
N VAL A 196 2.78 -13.94 -4.99
CA VAL A 196 1.62 -13.90 -5.88
C VAL A 196 2.04 -13.15 -7.15
N ALA A 197 1.96 -13.84 -8.28
CA ALA A 197 2.33 -13.23 -9.56
C ALA A 197 1.49 -11.96 -9.81
N PRO A 198 2.07 -10.91 -10.38
CA PRO A 198 1.35 -9.67 -10.67
C PRO A 198 0.34 -9.79 -11.84
N THR A 199 -0.19 -10.99 -12.10
CA THR A 199 -1.15 -11.25 -13.17
C THR A 199 -2.58 -10.96 -12.73
N ALA A 200 -3.34 -10.27 -13.60
CA ALA A 200 -4.79 -10.42 -13.59
C ALA A 200 -5.11 -11.90 -13.87
N ALA A 201 -5.87 -12.54 -13.00
CA ALA A 201 -6.21 -13.94 -13.10
C ALA A 201 -6.72 -14.27 -14.52
N GLY A 202 -6.05 -15.20 -15.23
CA GLY A 202 -6.49 -15.74 -16.51
C GLY A 202 -5.71 -15.32 -17.76
N ASP A 203 -4.64 -14.54 -17.66
CA ASP A 203 -3.86 -14.15 -18.84
C ASP A 203 -2.67 -15.12 -19.06
N GLU A 204 -2.91 -16.21 -19.79
CA GLU A 204 -1.87 -17.16 -20.23
C GLU A 204 -0.92 -16.56 -21.28
N SER A 205 -1.19 -15.35 -21.79
CA SER A 205 -0.50 -14.72 -22.93
C SER A 205 0.69 -13.83 -22.55
N VAL A 206 1.24 -13.93 -21.35
CA VAL A 206 2.34 -13.08 -20.88
C VAL A 206 3.66 -13.35 -21.64
N LEU A 207 3.86 -14.57 -22.11
CA LEU A 207 5.07 -14.94 -22.83
C LEU A 207 4.98 -14.49 -24.29
N PRO A 208 6.06 -13.91 -24.84
CA PRO A 208 6.12 -13.58 -26.26
C PRO A 208 5.87 -14.79 -27.15
N SER A 209 5.21 -14.58 -28.30
CA SER A 209 4.84 -15.65 -29.25
C SER A 209 6.02 -16.44 -29.82
N TRP A 210 7.25 -15.90 -29.74
CA TRP A 210 8.46 -16.61 -30.15
C TRP A 210 8.96 -17.63 -29.11
N ILE A 211 8.44 -17.60 -27.88
CA ILE A 211 8.65 -18.66 -26.89
C ILE A 211 7.64 -19.76 -27.18
N THR A 212 8.07 -20.74 -27.94
CA THR A 212 7.23 -21.88 -28.35
C THR A 212 7.39 -23.05 -27.39
N ASN A 213 6.42 -24.00 -27.42
CA ASN A 213 6.48 -25.25 -26.65
C ASN A 213 6.60 -25.09 -25.12
N ALA A 214 6.23 -23.94 -24.57
CA ALA A 214 6.30 -23.67 -23.12
C ALA A 214 5.14 -24.34 -22.34
N THR A 215 4.84 -25.60 -22.62
CA THR A 215 3.66 -26.32 -22.11
C THR A 215 3.85 -26.97 -20.75
N SER A 216 5.08 -27.03 -20.24
CA SER A 216 5.40 -27.63 -18.94
C SER A 216 6.27 -26.72 -18.09
N ALA A 217 6.22 -26.86 -16.77
CA ALA A 217 7.09 -26.12 -15.84
C ALA A 217 8.60 -26.35 -16.13
N SER A 218 8.98 -27.52 -16.62
CA SER A 218 10.35 -27.84 -17.03
C SER A 218 10.78 -27.03 -18.23
N LEU A 219 9.96 -26.99 -19.29
CA LEU A 219 10.24 -26.22 -20.50
C LEU A 219 10.23 -24.70 -20.22
N LEU A 220 9.29 -24.23 -19.41
CA LEU A 220 9.28 -22.85 -18.94
C LEU A 220 10.59 -22.48 -18.23
N ARG A 221 11.08 -23.35 -17.34
CA ARG A 221 12.36 -23.14 -16.65
C ARG A 221 13.53 -23.15 -17.61
N GLN A 222 13.56 -24.04 -18.60
CA GLN A 222 14.61 -24.10 -19.62
C GLN A 222 14.62 -22.88 -20.51
N TRP A 223 13.47 -22.35 -20.91
CA TRP A 223 13.38 -21.06 -21.59
C TRP A 223 13.93 -19.93 -20.74
N GLY A 224 13.56 -19.87 -19.46
CA GLY A 224 14.14 -18.92 -18.51
C GLY A 224 15.68 -19.06 -18.44
N GLN A 225 16.18 -20.29 -18.33
CA GLN A 225 17.63 -20.58 -18.31
C GLN A 225 18.33 -20.08 -19.57
N PHE A 226 17.72 -20.30 -20.73
CA PHE A 226 18.24 -19.82 -22.00
C PHE A 226 18.29 -18.28 -22.05
N ILE A 227 17.23 -17.60 -21.64
CA ILE A 227 17.19 -16.13 -21.58
C ILE A 227 18.22 -15.59 -20.58
N GLY A 228 18.30 -16.16 -19.37
CA GLY A 228 19.31 -15.75 -18.40
C GLY A 228 20.74 -15.96 -18.89
N PHE A 229 21.00 -17.07 -19.57
CA PHE A 229 22.31 -17.35 -20.18
C PHE A 229 22.63 -16.37 -21.32
N PHE A 230 21.63 -16.01 -22.15
CA PHE A 230 21.77 -14.98 -23.17
C PHE A 230 22.07 -13.59 -22.55
N VAL A 231 21.37 -13.22 -21.51
CA VAL A 231 21.60 -11.93 -20.83
C VAL A 231 23.05 -11.83 -20.32
N GLY A 232 23.63 -12.95 -19.85
CA GLY A 232 25.03 -13.00 -19.41
C GLY A 232 26.03 -13.04 -20.57
N ASP A 233 26.02 -14.10 -21.36
CA ASP A 233 27.05 -14.39 -22.36
C ASP A 233 26.62 -14.13 -23.81
N GLY A 234 25.35 -13.88 -24.09
CA GLY A 234 24.80 -13.74 -25.42
C GLY A 234 25.03 -12.36 -26.02
N HIS A 235 24.99 -12.29 -27.34
CA HIS A 235 25.11 -11.05 -28.10
C HIS A 235 24.11 -11.06 -29.27
N ALA A 236 23.34 -9.98 -29.41
CA ALA A 236 22.44 -9.72 -30.53
C ALA A 236 22.80 -8.38 -31.16
N GLY A 237 23.89 -8.34 -31.96
CA GLY A 237 24.34 -7.10 -32.57
C GLY A 237 25.48 -7.34 -33.54
N GLY A 238 25.63 -6.44 -34.54
CA GLY A 238 26.61 -6.48 -35.58
C GLY A 238 25.95 -6.38 -36.96
N THR A 239 26.60 -5.67 -37.89
CA THR A 239 26.06 -5.35 -39.23
C THR A 239 26.07 -6.54 -40.21
N ALA A 240 26.71 -7.65 -39.85
CA ALA A 240 27.00 -8.73 -40.78
C ALA A 240 26.31 -10.07 -40.51
N ALA A 241 25.59 -10.24 -39.40
CA ALA A 241 24.94 -11.52 -39.06
C ALA A 241 23.54 -11.33 -38.46
N ASN A 242 22.58 -12.01 -39.03
CA ASN A 242 21.19 -12.05 -38.53
C ASN A 242 21.02 -12.96 -37.32
N ASP A 243 22.10 -13.36 -36.64
CA ASP A 243 22.13 -14.41 -35.64
C ASP A 243 22.31 -13.87 -34.22
N VAL A 244 21.68 -14.54 -33.26
CA VAL A 244 22.06 -14.45 -31.86
C VAL A 244 23.34 -15.26 -31.66
N SER A 245 24.38 -14.69 -31.08
CA SER A 245 25.68 -15.36 -30.93
C SER A 245 26.21 -15.35 -29.50
N PHE A 246 27.07 -16.32 -29.20
CA PHE A 246 27.70 -16.48 -27.88
C PHE A 246 29.22 -16.66 -28.09
N HIS A 247 30.02 -16.05 -27.23
CA HIS A 247 31.47 -16.23 -27.21
C HIS A 247 31.88 -17.00 -25.95
N LEU A 248 32.03 -18.32 -26.08
CA LEU A 248 32.15 -19.24 -24.94
C LEU A 248 33.54 -19.87 -24.87
N LYS A 249 34.40 -19.32 -24.00
CA LYS A 249 35.76 -19.84 -23.76
C LYS A 249 35.80 -21.12 -22.93
N LYS A 250 34.78 -21.32 -22.04
CA LYS A 250 34.76 -22.46 -21.10
C LYS A 250 33.93 -23.60 -21.68
N PRO A 251 34.45 -24.83 -21.80
CA PRO A 251 33.70 -25.98 -22.34
C PRO A 251 32.36 -26.22 -21.61
N ARG A 252 32.32 -26.07 -20.29
CA ARG A 252 31.09 -26.24 -19.49
C ARG A 252 29.95 -25.30 -19.93
N LYS A 253 30.27 -24.07 -20.33
CA LYS A 253 29.27 -23.10 -20.80
C LYS A 253 28.69 -23.51 -22.16
N LYS A 254 29.56 -24.05 -23.05
CA LYS A 254 29.15 -24.54 -24.35
C LYS A 254 28.24 -25.77 -24.21
N GLU A 255 28.60 -26.70 -23.33
CA GLU A 255 27.78 -27.88 -23.02
C GLU A 255 26.44 -27.51 -22.44
N TYR A 256 26.43 -26.57 -21.48
CA TYR A 256 25.19 -26.05 -20.88
C TYR A 256 24.27 -25.42 -21.95
N LEU A 257 24.82 -24.58 -22.85
CA LEU A 257 24.04 -24.00 -23.91
C LEU A 257 23.50 -25.07 -24.88
N ARG A 258 24.31 -26.09 -25.22
CA ARG A 258 23.88 -27.20 -26.08
C ARG A 258 22.69 -27.94 -25.46
N THR A 259 22.77 -28.29 -24.19
CA THR A 259 21.67 -28.95 -23.47
C THR A 259 20.38 -28.14 -23.51
N LEU A 260 20.46 -26.82 -23.38
CA LEU A 260 19.28 -25.94 -23.45
C LEU A 260 18.71 -25.86 -24.88
N VAL A 261 19.59 -25.69 -25.87
CA VAL A 261 19.20 -25.59 -27.29
C VAL A 261 18.51 -26.86 -27.74
N ASP A 262 19.07 -28.03 -27.39
CA ASP A 262 18.50 -29.36 -27.71
C ASP A 262 17.11 -29.53 -27.05
N ALA A 263 16.99 -29.17 -25.78
CA ALA A 263 15.74 -29.28 -25.02
C ALA A 263 14.63 -28.34 -25.54
N LEU A 264 15.00 -27.18 -26.07
CA LEU A 264 14.09 -26.19 -26.61
C LEU A 264 13.79 -26.39 -28.11
N GLY A 265 14.44 -27.36 -28.77
CA GLY A 265 14.29 -27.63 -30.21
C GLY A 265 14.83 -26.48 -31.09
N LEU A 266 15.87 -25.81 -30.61
CA LEU A 266 16.53 -24.73 -31.34
C LEU A 266 17.76 -25.26 -32.11
N ASP A 267 18.07 -24.66 -33.26
CA ASP A 267 19.28 -25.01 -34.01
C ASP A 267 20.50 -24.25 -33.46
N MET A 268 21.64 -24.93 -33.40
CA MET A 268 22.91 -24.35 -32.97
C MET A 268 24.01 -24.62 -34.01
N ARG A 269 24.71 -23.56 -34.45
CA ARG A 269 25.87 -23.66 -35.35
C ARG A 269 27.14 -23.23 -34.62
N GLU A 270 28.14 -24.08 -34.67
CA GLU A 270 29.50 -23.71 -34.26
C GLU A 270 30.24 -22.97 -35.36
N LEU A 271 30.61 -21.73 -35.10
CA LEU A 271 31.36 -20.89 -36.07
C LEU A 271 32.86 -21.03 -35.86
N THR A 272 33.28 -21.13 -34.61
CA THR A 272 34.69 -21.42 -34.21
C THR A 272 34.69 -22.23 -32.94
N SER A 273 35.87 -22.66 -32.46
CA SER A 273 36.01 -23.35 -31.17
C SER A 273 35.43 -22.59 -29.98
N MET A 274 35.28 -21.25 -30.08
CA MET A 274 34.77 -20.37 -29.02
C MET A 274 33.46 -19.66 -29.37
N ARG A 275 33.09 -19.60 -30.67
CA ARG A 275 31.91 -18.84 -31.13
C ARG A 275 30.81 -19.78 -31.62
N VAL A 276 29.65 -19.62 -31.03
CA VAL A 276 28.43 -20.35 -31.39
C VAL A 276 27.37 -19.36 -31.81
N SER A 277 26.61 -19.66 -32.86
CA SER A 277 25.44 -18.89 -33.23
C SER A 277 24.18 -19.75 -33.25
N LEU A 278 23.05 -19.10 -33.01
CA LEU A 278 21.73 -19.63 -33.26
C LEU A 278 21.28 -19.00 -34.58
N PRO A 279 21.26 -19.75 -35.67
CA PRO A 279 20.77 -19.25 -36.94
C PRO A 279 19.30 -18.89 -36.80
N SER A 280 18.89 -17.79 -37.38
CA SER A 280 17.53 -17.34 -37.35
C SER A 280 16.62 -18.34 -38.09
N CYS A 281 15.96 -19.22 -37.35
CA CYS A 281 14.88 -20.06 -37.87
C CYS A 281 13.64 -19.24 -38.26
N ALA A 282 13.55 -17.99 -37.76
CA ALA A 282 12.56 -17.00 -38.15
C ALA A 282 13.25 -15.66 -38.42
N LYS A 283 12.92 -15.02 -39.53
CA LYS A 283 13.35 -13.65 -39.82
C LYS A 283 13.01 -12.77 -38.63
N GLY A 284 14.04 -12.19 -37.98
CA GLY A 284 13.83 -11.24 -36.89
C GLY A 284 14.25 -11.69 -35.48
N LEU A 285 14.74 -12.93 -35.24
CA LEU A 285 15.13 -13.35 -33.88
C LEU A 285 16.18 -12.41 -33.26
N ARG A 286 17.20 -11.99 -34.05
CA ARG A 286 18.21 -11.02 -33.61
C ARG A 286 17.57 -9.68 -33.20
N ASP A 287 16.69 -9.16 -34.06
CA ASP A 287 16.04 -7.86 -33.83
C ASP A 287 15.09 -7.95 -32.61
N THR A 288 14.33 -9.02 -32.49
CA THR A 288 13.52 -9.33 -31.33
C THR A 288 14.36 -9.36 -30.04
N PHE A 289 15.53 -10.03 -30.04
CA PHE A 289 16.40 -10.08 -28.88
C PHE A 289 17.05 -8.73 -28.59
N ARG A 290 17.35 -7.93 -29.61
CA ARG A 290 17.90 -6.59 -29.46
C ARG A 290 16.85 -5.64 -28.85
N GLU A 291 15.63 -5.67 -29.34
CA GLU A 291 14.53 -4.86 -28.83
C GLU A 291 14.16 -5.20 -27.39
N ASN A 292 14.18 -6.49 -27.04
CA ASN A 292 13.76 -6.94 -25.70
C ASN A 292 14.88 -6.85 -24.65
N PHE A 293 16.12 -7.13 -24.99
CA PHE A 293 17.20 -7.31 -24.01
C PHE A 293 18.28 -6.23 -24.03
N TYR A 294 18.06 -5.14 -24.76
CA TYR A 294 18.96 -4.00 -24.77
C TYR A 294 18.19 -2.70 -24.63
N THR A 295 18.78 -1.77 -23.91
CA THR A 295 18.29 -0.38 -23.85
C THR A 295 18.66 0.37 -25.15
N ALA A 296 18.11 1.57 -25.34
CA ALA A 296 18.48 2.45 -26.44
C ALA A 296 19.98 2.82 -26.41
N SER A 297 20.62 2.85 -25.23
CA SER A 297 22.06 3.06 -25.06
C SER A 297 22.91 1.81 -25.35
N GLY A 298 22.29 0.66 -25.63
CA GLY A 298 22.96 -0.60 -25.90
C GLY A 298 23.32 -1.43 -24.67
N ASP A 299 22.89 -1.02 -23.49
CA ASP A 299 23.09 -1.78 -22.25
C ASP A 299 22.15 -2.98 -22.18
N LYS A 300 22.60 -4.07 -21.58
CA LYS A 300 21.75 -5.24 -21.30
C LYS A 300 20.66 -4.89 -20.29
N THR A 301 19.45 -5.42 -20.52
CA THR A 301 18.28 -5.28 -19.62
C THR A 301 17.44 -6.55 -19.62
N LEU A 302 16.49 -6.66 -18.69
CA LEU A 302 15.39 -7.61 -18.75
C LEU A 302 14.10 -6.87 -19.14
N PRO A 303 13.35 -7.36 -20.14
CA PRO A 303 12.09 -6.75 -20.52
C PRO A 303 11.03 -6.93 -19.43
N PRO A 304 10.06 -5.99 -19.31
CA PRO A 304 9.03 -6.03 -18.25
C PRO A 304 8.25 -7.34 -18.17
N TRP A 305 7.92 -7.96 -19.32
CA TRP A 305 7.16 -9.22 -19.34
C TRP A 305 7.83 -10.37 -18.56
N VAL A 306 9.16 -10.35 -18.39
CA VAL A 306 9.87 -11.38 -17.57
C VAL A 306 9.37 -11.39 -16.13
N MET A 307 8.99 -10.22 -15.59
CA MET A 307 8.50 -10.10 -14.21
C MET A 307 7.11 -10.75 -14.03
N PHE A 308 6.35 -10.87 -15.12
CA PHE A 308 5.01 -11.47 -15.16
C PHE A 308 5.04 -12.96 -15.54
N ALA A 309 6.15 -13.42 -16.09
CA ALA A 309 6.29 -14.82 -16.50
C ALA A 309 6.07 -15.78 -15.32
N PRO A 310 5.65 -17.04 -15.57
CA PRO A 310 5.49 -18.04 -14.52
C PRO A 310 6.73 -18.19 -13.64
N ARG A 311 6.56 -18.54 -12.36
CA ARG A 311 7.66 -18.65 -11.39
C ARG A 311 8.81 -19.53 -11.89
N ALA A 312 8.49 -20.69 -12.52
CA ALA A 312 9.50 -21.58 -13.08
C ALA A 312 10.40 -20.87 -14.13
N PHE A 313 9.82 -20.02 -14.97
CA PHE A 313 10.56 -19.23 -15.95
C PHE A 313 11.47 -18.19 -15.26
N ARG A 314 10.95 -17.44 -14.30
CA ARG A 314 11.70 -16.43 -13.54
C ARG A 314 12.89 -17.03 -12.79
N GLU A 315 12.69 -18.17 -12.12
CA GLU A 315 13.77 -18.93 -11.49
C GLU A 315 14.79 -19.43 -12.52
N GLY A 316 14.31 -19.88 -13.70
CA GLY A 316 15.15 -20.25 -14.82
C GLY A 316 16.09 -19.13 -15.27
N VAL A 317 15.60 -17.88 -15.36
CA VAL A 317 16.43 -16.72 -15.70
C VAL A 317 17.61 -16.56 -14.75
N LEU A 318 17.37 -16.70 -13.43
CA LEU A 318 18.44 -16.63 -12.45
C LEU A 318 19.43 -17.81 -12.58
N ASP A 319 18.94 -19.02 -12.84
CA ASP A 319 19.79 -20.20 -13.09
C ASP A 319 20.67 -20.01 -14.35
N GLY A 320 20.10 -19.45 -15.41
CA GLY A 320 20.83 -19.14 -16.64
C GLY A 320 21.96 -18.15 -16.43
N LEU A 321 21.67 -17.05 -15.73
CA LEU A 321 22.68 -16.05 -15.33
C LEU A 321 23.79 -16.67 -14.46
N LYS A 322 23.42 -17.55 -13.53
CA LYS A 322 24.39 -18.26 -12.68
C LYS A 322 25.34 -19.12 -13.50
N ASN A 323 24.85 -19.79 -14.53
CA ASN A 323 25.65 -20.66 -15.39
C ASN A 323 26.43 -19.90 -16.47
N SER A 324 26.06 -18.65 -16.74
CA SER A 324 26.79 -17.74 -17.64
C SER A 324 28.00 -17.11 -16.90
N ASP A 325 27.88 -15.85 -16.54
CA ASP A 325 28.92 -15.06 -15.86
C ASP A 325 28.87 -15.10 -14.33
N GLY A 326 27.98 -15.94 -13.80
CA GLY A 326 27.90 -16.19 -12.37
C GLY A 326 29.14 -16.86 -11.80
N SER A 327 29.50 -16.47 -10.58
CA SER A 327 30.56 -17.10 -9.79
C SER A 327 30.11 -17.36 -8.37
N VAL A 328 30.80 -18.26 -7.67
CA VAL A 328 30.52 -18.51 -6.25
C VAL A 328 31.68 -17.94 -5.43
N LYS A 329 31.37 -17.05 -4.50
CA LYS A 329 32.31 -16.48 -3.54
C LYS A 329 31.82 -16.73 -2.11
N ARG A 330 32.62 -17.42 -1.31
CA ARG A 330 32.26 -17.72 0.10
C ARG A 330 30.87 -18.35 0.27
N GLY A 331 30.51 -19.26 -0.64
CA GLY A 331 29.21 -19.94 -0.63
C GLY A 331 28.02 -19.11 -1.15
N ALA A 332 28.27 -17.88 -1.60
CA ALA A 332 27.26 -17.03 -2.22
C ALA A 332 27.41 -17.01 -3.75
N TRP A 333 26.31 -17.05 -4.45
CA TRP A 333 26.31 -16.77 -5.89
C TRP A 333 26.47 -15.27 -6.14
N VAL A 334 27.35 -14.93 -7.07
CA VAL A 334 27.71 -13.56 -7.39
C VAL A 334 27.61 -13.35 -8.90
N TYR A 335 26.96 -12.28 -9.33
CA TYR A 335 26.87 -11.81 -10.71
C TYR A 335 27.37 -10.38 -10.80
N ALA A 336 28.17 -10.08 -11.82
CA ALA A 336 28.74 -8.75 -12.05
C ALA A 336 28.21 -8.17 -13.36
N THR A 337 27.79 -6.90 -13.35
CA THR A 337 27.32 -6.18 -14.54
C THR A 337 27.69 -4.70 -14.47
N SER A 338 27.95 -4.09 -15.63
CA SER A 338 28.08 -2.64 -15.79
C SER A 338 26.73 -1.96 -16.07
N SER A 339 25.71 -2.73 -16.47
CA SER A 339 24.36 -2.19 -16.69
C SER A 339 23.63 -1.97 -15.37
N LYS A 340 23.39 -0.71 -15.03
CA LYS A 340 22.59 -0.33 -13.84
C LYS A 340 21.15 -0.80 -13.99
N VAL A 341 20.58 -0.70 -15.18
CA VAL A 341 19.21 -1.12 -15.48
C VAL A 341 19.05 -2.62 -15.25
N LEU A 342 19.98 -3.43 -15.76
CA LEU A 342 19.98 -4.88 -15.53
C LEU A 342 20.13 -5.21 -14.05
N ALA A 343 21.03 -4.54 -13.33
CA ALA A 343 21.22 -4.76 -11.90
C ALA A 343 19.94 -4.51 -11.10
N GLN A 344 19.22 -3.44 -11.41
CA GLN A 344 17.94 -3.09 -10.80
C GLN A 344 16.84 -4.10 -11.13
N SER A 345 16.73 -4.50 -12.42
CA SER A 345 15.78 -5.54 -12.84
C SER A 345 16.04 -6.89 -12.14
N LEU A 346 17.29 -7.25 -11.92
CA LEU A 346 17.66 -8.46 -11.20
C LEU A 346 17.32 -8.38 -9.71
N GLN A 347 17.39 -7.20 -9.08
CA GLN A 347 16.90 -7.04 -7.71
C GLN A 347 15.39 -7.26 -7.62
N VAL A 348 14.62 -6.70 -8.57
CA VAL A 348 13.17 -6.94 -8.68
C VAL A 348 12.89 -8.43 -8.87
N LEU A 349 13.57 -9.07 -9.84
CA LEU A 349 13.42 -10.50 -10.10
C LEU A 349 13.75 -11.34 -8.86
N GLY A 350 14.75 -10.92 -8.08
CA GLY A 350 15.09 -11.54 -6.81
C GLY A 350 13.97 -11.45 -5.77
N CYS A 351 13.30 -10.30 -5.65
CA CYS A 351 12.12 -10.16 -4.79
C CYS A 351 10.99 -11.09 -5.24
N LEU A 352 10.77 -11.20 -6.57
CA LEU A 352 9.72 -12.01 -7.17
C LEU A 352 10.02 -13.52 -7.23
N THR A 353 11.20 -13.96 -6.82
CA THR A 353 11.63 -15.36 -6.78
C THR A 353 12.14 -15.81 -5.41
N SER A 354 11.88 -15.01 -4.37
CA SER A 354 12.33 -15.28 -2.99
C SER A 354 13.86 -15.40 -2.84
N GLN A 355 14.64 -14.81 -3.76
CA GLN A 355 16.10 -14.79 -3.75
C GLN A 355 16.64 -13.37 -3.55
N PRO A 356 16.94 -12.94 -2.32
CA PRO A 356 17.37 -11.58 -2.07
C PRO A 356 18.76 -11.30 -2.66
N PHE A 357 18.88 -10.21 -3.40
CA PHE A 357 20.16 -9.70 -3.86
C PHE A 357 20.59 -8.46 -3.08
N SER A 358 21.86 -8.44 -2.69
CA SER A 358 22.55 -7.21 -2.30
C SER A 358 23.33 -6.70 -3.49
N LEU A 359 23.16 -5.41 -3.80
CA LEU A 359 23.90 -4.74 -4.87
C LEU A 359 25.05 -3.94 -4.26
N SER A 360 26.26 -4.08 -4.82
CA SER A 360 27.40 -3.25 -4.42
C SER A 360 27.32 -1.88 -5.13
N PRO A 361 27.88 -0.81 -4.53
CA PRO A 361 28.12 0.42 -5.26
C PRO A 361 28.96 0.14 -6.53
N PRO A 362 28.80 0.96 -7.60
CA PRO A 362 29.61 0.83 -8.79
C PRO A 362 31.10 1.05 -8.44
N ARG A 363 31.96 0.25 -9.03
CA ARG A 363 33.41 0.40 -8.96
C ARG A 363 33.88 1.53 -9.91
N ALA A 364 35.16 1.82 -9.91
CA ALA A 364 35.76 2.80 -10.82
C ALA A 364 35.54 2.49 -12.31
N ASP A 365 35.37 1.20 -12.66
CA ASP A 365 35.05 0.71 -14.00
C ASP A 365 33.54 0.68 -14.30
N GLY A 366 32.71 1.22 -13.40
CA GLY A 366 31.25 1.20 -13.50
C GLY A 366 30.61 -0.14 -13.15
N CYS A 367 31.39 -1.18 -12.88
CA CYS A 367 30.90 -2.52 -12.62
C CYS A 367 30.27 -2.64 -11.22
N MET A 368 29.06 -3.15 -11.16
CA MET A 368 28.31 -3.46 -9.95
C MET A 368 28.27 -4.97 -9.72
N THR A 369 28.18 -5.37 -8.48
CA THR A 369 28.12 -6.79 -8.13
C THR A 369 26.84 -7.09 -7.36
N LEU A 370 26.00 -7.98 -7.92
CA LEU A 370 24.87 -8.59 -7.21
C LEU A 370 25.35 -9.84 -6.50
N MET A 371 24.97 -9.96 -5.24
CA MET A 371 25.30 -11.12 -4.44
C MET A 371 24.02 -11.74 -3.88
N ALA A 372 23.73 -12.97 -4.28
CA ALA A 372 22.66 -13.78 -3.71
C ALA A 372 23.17 -14.52 -2.49
N LEU A 373 22.76 -14.11 -1.33
CA LEU A 373 23.17 -14.69 -0.07
C LEU A 373 22.02 -15.51 0.51
N SER A 374 22.10 -16.81 0.43
CA SER A 374 21.13 -17.72 1.09
C SER A 374 21.02 -17.49 2.61
N ARG A 375 22.06 -16.95 3.23
CA ARG A 375 22.09 -16.55 4.65
C ARG A 375 21.61 -15.13 4.92
N CYS A 376 21.25 -14.34 3.90
CA CYS A 376 20.88 -12.93 4.04
C CYS A 376 19.40 -12.66 3.74
N ALA A 377 18.56 -13.67 3.67
CA ALA A 377 17.12 -13.47 3.70
C ALA A 377 16.67 -12.76 4.98
N GLU A 378 17.36 -13.04 6.09
CA GLU A 378 17.08 -12.51 7.41
C GLU A 378 18.34 -11.92 8.07
N PRO A 379 18.86 -10.78 7.59
CA PRO A 379 20.06 -10.16 8.12
C PRO A 379 19.88 -9.70 9.57
N VAL A 380 20.92 -9.90 10.37
CA VAL A 380 20.98 -9.43 11.75
C VAL A 380 21.82 -8.16 11.82
N VAL A 381 21.22 -7.08 12.31
CA VAL A 381 21.89 -5.82 12.60
C VAL A 381 22.26 -5.82 14.08
N ASN A 382 23.55 -5.69 14.37
CA ASN A 382 24.06 -5.56 15.74
C ASN A 382 24.43 -4.10 16.00
N GLN A 383 23.59 -3.42 16.73
CA GLN A 383 23.65 -1.98 16.93
C GLN A 383 24.85 -1.51 17.78
N GLY A 384 25.49 -2.36 18.56
CA GLY A 384 26.75 -2.02 19.22
C GLY A 384 27.96 -1.92 18.27
N ARG A 385 27.78 -2.29 16.98
CA ARG A 385 28.82 -2.28 15.95
C ARG A 385 28.38 -1.63 14.64
N THR A 386 27.17 -1.07 14.57
CA THR A 386 26.56 -0.56 13.35
C THR A 386 26.47 0.94 13.32
N GLN A 387 26.24 1.42 12.11
CA GLN A 387 26.09 2.81 11.75
C GLN A 387 24.64 3.27 11.88
N ASP A 388 23.81 2.62 12.71
CA ASP A 388 22.49 3.13 13.01
C ASP A 388 22.60 4.34 13.92
N LYS A 389 21.90 5.40 13.56
CA LYS A 389 21.95 6.67 14.30
C LYS A 389 20.66 7.46 14.13
N TRP A 390 20.42 8.31 15.08
CA TRP A 390 19.48 9.41 14.94
C TRP A 390 20.11 10.51 14.08
N LYS A 391 19.34 10.99 13.14
CA LYS A 391 19.77 12.05 12.21
C LYS A 391 18.68 13.10 12.14
N HIS A 392 19.06 14.36 12.21
CA HIS A 392 18.14 15.45 11.91
C HIS A 392 17.81 15.45 10.41
N TYR A 393 16.54 15.49 10.08
CA TYR A 393 16.02 15.49 8.71
C TYR A 393 15.02 16.62 8.53
N THR A 394 15.16 17.36 7.45
CA THR A 394 14.20 18.37 7.00
C THR A 394 13.86 18.08 5.55
N GLY A 395 12.60 17.82 5.26
CA GLY A 395 12.13 17.45 3.93
C GLY A 395 10.75 16.78 3.99
N LYS A 396 10.33 16.23 2.86
CA LYS A 396 9.07 15.46 2.82
C LYS A 396 9.30 14.01 3.23
N THR A 397 8.37 13.48 4.02
CA THR A 397 8.29 12.07 4.35
C THR A 397 7.06 11.46 3.71
N TYR A 398 7.12 10.17 3.36
CA TYR A 398 6.13 9.49 2.55
C TYR A 398 5.68 8.18 3.15
N CYS A 399 4.43 7.84 2.89
CA CYS A 399 3.81 6.59 3.35
C CYS A 399 2.71 6.14 2.40
N ALA A 400 2.38 4.84 2.40
CA ALA A 400 1.20 4.33 1.72
C ALA A 400 0.43 3.38 2.64
N THR A 401 -0.89 3.45 2.63
CA THR A 401 -1.72 2.52 3.38
C THR A 401 -2.03 1.28 2.54
N VAL A 402 -1.62 0.12 3.05
CA VAL A 402 -1.87 -1.21 2.47
C VAL A 402 -2.57 -2.12 3.47
N SER A 403 -3.32 -3.11 2.96
CA SER A 403 -4.13 -4.00 3.81
C SER A 403 -3.31 -4.84 4.79
N THR A 404 -2.09 -5.20 4.40
CA THR A 404 -1.18 -6.05 5.18
C THR A 404 -0.29 -5.28 6.15
N GLY A 405 -0.21 -3.95 6.01
CA GLY A 405 0.62 -3.09 6.84
C GLY A 405 2.13 -3.32 6.69
N VAL A 406 2.61 -4.05 5.67
CA VAL A 406 4.04 -4.30 5.42
C VAL A 406 4.35 -4.10 3.94
N LEU A 407 5.37 -3.31 3.65
CA LEU A 407 5.81 -2.95 2.29
C LEU A 407 7.18 -3.55 1.96
N MET A 408 7.39 -3.86 0.68
CA MET A 408 8.72 -4.14 0.13
C MET A 408 9.36 -2.82 -0.28
N VAL A 409 10.37 -2.39 0.45
CA VAL A 409 11.09 -1.14 0.20
C VAL A 409 12.56 -1.37 -0.13
N ARG A 410 13.19 -0.37 -0.75
CA ARG A 410 14.60 -0.35 -1.09
C ARG A 410 15.21 1.01 -0.72
N ARG A 411 16.38 1.01 -0.10
CA ARG A 411 17.17 2.22 0.12
C ARG A 411 18.65 1.88 -0.02
N ASN A 412 19.42 2.75 -0.65
CA ASN A 412 20.84 2.51 -0.94
C ASN A 412 21.06 1.11 -1.56
N ASP A 413 20.24 0.74 -2.54
CA ASP A 413 20.25 -0.57 -3.23
C ASP A 413 20.06 -1.80 -2.31
N LYS A 414 19.49 -1.63 -1.12
CA LYS A 414 19.25 -2.70 -0.14
C LYS A 414 17.75 -2.87 0.07
N THR A 415 17.21 -4.01 -0.34
CA THR A 415 15.80 -4.36 -0.19
C THR A 415 15.50 -4.87 1.21
N VAL A 416 14.33 -4.53 1.75
CA VAL A 416 13.87 -4.99 3.06
C VAL A 416 12.33 -4.91 3.15
N LEU A 417 11.71 -5.83 3.88
CA LEU A 417 10.32 -5.73 4.32
C LEU A 417 10.25 -4.80 5.52
N CYS A 418 9.40 -3.80 5.46
CA CYS A 418 9.25 -2.80 6.51
C CYS A 418 7.78 -2.52 6.78
N GLY A 419 7.43 -2.42 8.06
CA GLY A 419 6.05 -2.20 8.48
C GLY A 419 5.54 -0.81 8.15
N ASN A 420 4.23 -0.69 8.13
CA ASN A 420 3.52 0.55 7.85
C ASN A 420 2.17 0.63 8.60
N SER A 421 1.96 -0.16 9.63
CA SER A 421 0.71 -0.18 10.38
C SER A 421 0.61 1.01 11.35
N SER A 422 -0.63 1.50 11.54
CA SER A 422 -0.96 2.64 12.40
C SER A 422 -1.34 2.20 13.83
N PRO A 423 -1.01 2.95 14.91
CA PRO A 423 -1.54 2.71 16.25
C PRO A 423 -3.07 2.72 16.29
N PHE A 424 -3.71 3.44 15.38
CA PHE A 424 -5.17 3.50 15.23
C PHE A 424 -5.79 2.18 14.79
N GLU A 425 -5.04 1.25 14.21
CA GLU A 425 -5.49 -0.11 13.87
C GLU A 425 -5.65 -1.02 15.10
N GLN A 426 -5.16 -0.61 16.27
CA GLN A 426 -5.22 -1.39 17.51
C GLN A 426 -6.47 -1.13 18.35
N VAL A 427 -7.37 -0.30 17.85
CA VAL A 427 -8.68 -0.05 18.46
C VAL A 427 -9.76 -0.29 17.41
N CYS A 428 -10.82 -1.00 17.79
CA CYS A 428 -11.84 -1.47 16.86
C CYS A 428 -13.25 -1.16 17.38
N VAL A 429 -14.18 -1.04 16.44
CA VAL A 429 -15.61 -0.86 16.73
C VAL A 429 -16.45 -1.82 15.88
N THR A 430 -17.49 -2.39 16.47
CA THR A 430 -18.47 -3.21 15.77
C THR A 430 -19.80 -2.48 15.70
N LEU A 431 -20.32 -2.34 14.50
CA LEU A 431 -21.57 -1.65 14.20
C LEU A 431 -22.58 -2.62 13.57
N ASP A 432 -23.80 -2.55 14.05
CA ASP A 432 -24.96 -3.14 13.40
C ASP A 432 -25.65 -2.05 12.57
N MET A 433 -25.85 -2.31 11.28
CA MET A 433 -26.35 -1.32 10.33
C MET A 433 -27.44 -1.90 9.45
N LYS A 434 -28.58 -1.20 9.44
CA LYS A 434 -29.66 -1.44 8.49
C LYS A 434 -29.70 -0.31 7.48
N LEU A 435 -29.52 -0.63 6.20
CA LEU A 435 -29.31 0.36 5.15
C LEU A 435 -29.82 -0.14 3.79
N PRO A 436 -30.20 0.75 2.86
CA PRO A 436 -30.58 0.36 1.50
C PRO A 436 -29.40 -0.29 0.76
N ILE A 437 -29.68 -1.28 -0.10
CA ILE A 437 -28.66 -2.01 -0.87
C ILE A 437 -27.78 -1.05 -1.69
N PHE A 438 -28.33 0.02 -2.27
CA PHE A 438 -27.52 0.97 -3.04
C PHE A 438 -26.52 1.74 -2.15
N VAL A 439 -26.83 2.00 -0.88
CA VAL A 439 -25.90 2.56 0.13
C VAL A 439 -24.85 1.53 0.49
N ALA A 440 -25.30 0.30 0.78
CA ALA A 440 -24.43 -0.82 1.10
C ALA A 440 -23.33 -1.02 0.04
N ARG A 441 -23.67 -0.96 -1.24
CA ARG A 441 -22.72 -1.09 -2.36
C ARG A 441 -21.62 -0.05 -2.38
N GLN A 442 -21.84 1.13 -1.79
CA GLN A 442 -20.81 2.15 -1.66
C GLN A 442 -19.92 1.92 -0.44
N LEU A 443 -20.47 1.38 0.66
CA LEU A 443 -19.70 1.10 1.86
C LEU A 443 -18.84 -0.17 1.75
N VAL A 444 -19.27 -1.21 1.01
CA VAL A 444 -18.45 -2.42 0.76
C VAL A 444 -17.19 -2.14 -0.10
N ARG A 445 -17.06 -0.94 -0.68
CA ARG A 445 -15.82 -0.54 -1.36
C ARG A 445 -14.65 -0.34 -0.40
N HIS A 446 -14.91 -0.18 0.89
CA HIS A 446 -13.91 -0.15 1.95
C HIS A 446 -13.59 -1.60 2.36
N ARG A 447 -12.59 -2.20 1.71
CA ARG A 447 -12.29 -3.65 1.78
C ARG A 447 -11.71 -4.12 3.12
N THR A 448 -11.24 -3.20 3.96
CA THR A 448 -10.63 -3.51 5.25
C THR A 448 -11.64 -3.80 6.36
N GLN A 449 -12.92 -3.50 6.14
CA GLN A 449 -13.99 -3.87 7.07
C GLN A 449 -14.22 -5.38 7.07
N LYS A 450 -14.55 -5.92 8.24
CA LYS A 450 -15.07 -7.29 8.40
C LYS A 450 -16.58 -7.21 8.40
N LEU A 451 -17.24 -7.89 7.47
CA LEU A 451 -18.67 -7.74 7.21
C LEU A 451 -19.38 -9.09 7.21
N ASN A 452 -20.54 -9.12 7.89
CA ASN A 452 -21.49 -10.22 7.80
C ASN A 452 -22.89 -9.65 7.53
N GLU A 453 -23.43 -9.94 6.33
CA GLU A 453 -24.70 -9.42 5.82
C GLU A 453 -25.80 -10.48 5.84
N VAL A 454 -27.03 -10.07 6.13
CA VAL A 454 -28.20 -10.93 5.99
C VAL A 454 -28.31 -11.46 4.55
N SER A 455 -28.56 -12.74 4.43
CA SER A 455 -28.70 -13.36 3.10
C SER A 455 -30.16 -13.62 2.75
N ALA A 456 -30.65 -12.95 1.72
CA ALA A 456 -31.95 -13.22 1.10
C ALA A 456 -32.06 -14.61 0.46
N ARG A 457 -31.02 -15.43 0.49
CA ARG A 457 -31.06 -16.86 0.12
C ARG A 457 -31.55 -17.72 1.28
N TYR A 458 -31.29 -17.30 2.53
CA TYR A 458 -31.61 -18.07 3.73
C TYR A 458 -32.85 -17.56 4.43
N SER A 459 -33.17 -16.27 4.29
CA SER A 459 -34.29 -15.63 4.97
C SER A 459 -35.17 -14.89 3.98
N VAL A 460 -36.47 -14.80 4.30
CA VAL A 460 -37.40 -13.91 3.60
C VAL A 460 -37.13 -12.50 4.07
N LEU A 461 -36.94 -11.58 3.12
CA LEU A 461 -36.72 -10.17 3.44
C LEU A 461 -38.02 -9.49 3.89
N PRO A 462 -37.98 -8.65 4.93
CA PRO A 462 -39.11 -7.82 5.30
C PRO A 462 -39.41 -6.80 4.20
N GLU A 463 -40.68 -6.39 4.08
CA GLU A 463 -41.14 -5.39 3.11
C GLU A 463 -40.71 -3.98 3.56
N GLU A 464 -39.43 -3.69 3.43
CA GLU A 464 -38.85 -2.42 3.82
C GLU A 464 -37.97 -1.88 2.69
N PHE A 465 -38.28 -0.70 2.22
CA PHE A 465 -37.57 -0.02 1.13
C PHE A 465 -37.51 1.49 1.38
N TYR A 466 -36.45 2.11 0.90
CA TYR A 466 -36.22 3.53 1.05
C TYR A 466 -37.00 4.35 0.00
N VAL A 467 -37.72 5.38 0.48
CA VAL A 467 -38.34 6.42 -0.34
C VAL A 467 -37.72 7.77 0.01
N PRO A 468 -37.06 8.48 -0.93
CA PRO A 468 -36.38 9.73 -0.61
C PRO A 468 -37.36 10.81 -0.10
N ALA A 469 -36.89 11.65 0.84
CA ALA A 469 -37.65 12.84 1.23
C ALA A 469 -37.80 13.79 0.02
N LEU A 470 -38.85 14.60 -0.03
CA LEU A 470 -39.10 15.56 -1.12
C LEU A 470 -37.91 16.47 -1.40
N SER A 471 -37.24 16.94 -0.34
CA SER A 471 -36.02 17.75 -0.42
C SER A 471 -34.83 17.03 -1.06
N GLN A 472 -34.90 15.72 -1.25
CA GLN A 472 -33.87 14.90 -1.85
C GLN A 472 -34.19 14.43 -3.28
N VAL A 473 -35.36 14.81 -3.79
CA VAL A 473 -35.75 14.57 -5.18
C VAL A 473 -35.37 15.80 -6.00
N CYS A 474 -34.19 15.72 -6.63
CA CYS A 474 -33.53 16.87 -7.28
C CYS A 474 -33.24 16.58 -8.74
N VAL A 475 -32.96 17.66 -9.51
CA VAL A 475 -32.39 17.54 -10.86
C VAL A 475 -30.94 17.01 -10.79
N GLN A 476 -30.42 16.54 -11.92
CA GLN A 476 -29.00 16.20 -12.04
C GLN A 476 -28.16 17.49 -11.96
N SER A 477 -27.11 17.49 -11.15
CA SER A 477 -26.20 18.63 -11.09
C SER A 477 -25.42 18.81 -12.40
N GLU A 478 -25.35 20.05 -12.88
CA GLU A 478 -24.58 20.40 -14.07
C GLU A 478 -23.07 20.47 -13.80
N VAL A 479 -22.69 20.87 -12.61
CA VAL A 479 -21.28 21.04 -12.19
C VAL A 479 -20.68 19.72 -11.74
N ASN A 480 -21.37 19.00 -10.86
CA ASN A 480 -20.95 17.66 -10.40
C ASN A 480 -21.86 16.60 -11.01
N LYS A 481 -21.44 16.00 -12.11
CA LYS A 481 -22.21 14.97 -12.84
C LYS A 481 -22.60 13.74 -12.00
N GLN A 482 -22.07 13.59 -10.80
CA GLN A 482 -22.42 12.50 -9.85
C GLN A 482 -23.38 13.00 -8.75
N GLY A 483 -23.59 14.32 -8.64
CA GLY A 483 -24.35 14.95 -7.57
C GLY A 483 -25.76 15.38 -7.98
N ARG A 484 -26.49 15.83 -6.96
CA ARG A 484 -27.82 16.43 -7.10
C ARG A 484 -27.70 17.95 -7.26
N GLY A 485 -28.54 18.52 -8.08
CA GLY A 485 -28.77 19.97 -8.23
C GLY A 485 -29.95 20.42 -7.37
N ASP A 486 -30.72 21.38 -7.91
CA ASP A 486 -31.88 21.95 -7.22
C ASP A 486 -33.03 20.95 -7.06
N THR A 487 -33.82 21.14 -6.00
CA THR A 487 -34.98 20.30 -5.73
C THR A 487 -36.03 20.49 -6.84
N LEU A 488 -36.63 19.41 -7.29
CA LEU A 488 -37.71 19.45 -8.29
C LEU A 488 -38.96 20.17 -7.74
N PRO A 489 -39.81 20.74 -8.61
CA PRO A 489 -41.11 21.25 -8.20
C PRO A 489 -41.90 20.21 -7.41
N LEU A 490 -42.66 20.68 -6.42
CA LEU A 490 -43.38 19.84 -5.46
C LEU A 490 -44.20 18.72 -6.13
N GLU A 491 -45.04 19.07 -7.11
CA GLU A 491 -45.90 18.10 -7.81
C GLU A 491 -45.08 17.01 -8.53
N VAL A 492 -43.95 17.39 -9.14
CA VAL A 492 -43.07 16.45 -9.83
C VAL A 492 -42.34 15.57 -8.80
N GLY A 493 -41.88 16.18 -7.71
CA GLY A 493 -41.23 15.47 -6.60
C GLY A 493 -42.15 14.45 -5.94
N GLU A 494 -43.40 14.80 -5.70
CA GLU A 494 -44.42 13.89 -5.16
C GLU A 494 -44.71 12.73 -6.13
N ALA A 495 -44.89 13.03 -7.42
CA ALA A 495 -45.09 11.98 -8.42
C ALA A 495 -43.91 11.00 -8.54
N VAL A 496 -42.68 11.51 -8.49
CA VAL A 496 -41.47 10.64 -8.49
C VAL A 496 -41.44 9.76 -7.24
N ARG A 497 -41.71 10.29 -6.05
CA ARG A 497 -41.76 9.52 -4.81
C ARG A 497 -42.82 8.43 -4.85
N GLU A 498 -44.02 8.77 -5.30
CA GLU A 498 -45.12 7.81 -5.40
C GLU A 498 -44.78 6.69 -6.40
N ASN A 499 -44.16 7.01 -7.53
CA ASN A 499 -43.72 6.01 -8.52
C ASN A 499 -42.66 5.08 -7.92
N ILE A 500 -41.69 5.60 -7.17
CA ILE A 500 -40.67 4.78 -6.48
C ILE A 500 -41.34 3.85 -5.47
N LYS A 501 -42.28 4.37 -4.68
CA LYS A 501 -43.02 3.60 -3.68
C LYS A 501 -43.82 2.47 -4.34
N GLN A 502 -44.66 2.78 -5.34
CA GLN A 502 -45.47 1.80 -6.06
C GLN A 502 -44.62 0.73 -6.74
N HIS A 503 -43.49 1.11 -7.33
CA HIS A 503 -42.57 0.15 -7.93
C HIS A 503 -42.04 -0.84 -6.88
N SER A 504 -41.64 -0.34 -5.71
CA SER A 504 -41.11 -1.17 -4.62
C SER A 504 -42.17 -2.08 -4.03
N GLU A 505 -43.39 -1.58 -3.79
CA GLU A 505 -44.53 -2.38 -3.34
C GLU A 505 -44.90 -3.49 -4.33
N ASN A 506 -44.90 -3.18 -5.63
CA ASN A 506 -45.14 -4.17 -6.68
C ASN A 506 -44.04 -5.23 -6.71
N GLY A 507 -42.77 -4.84 -6.53
CA GLY A 507 -41.64 -5.78 -6.42
C GLY A 507 -41.81 -6.74 -5.25
N PHE A 508 -42.19 -6.24 -4.06
CA PHE A 508 -42.44 -7.09 -2.90
C PHE A 508 -43.66 -7.99 -3.06
N ARG A 509 -44.73 -7.51 -3.71
CA ARG A 509 -45.89 -8.32 -4.04
C ARG A 509 -45.50 -9.52 -4.95
N LEU A 510 -44.74 -9.23 -6.00
CA LEU A 510 -44.23 -10.26 -6.90
C LEU A 510 -43.28 -11.22 -6.18
N TYR A 511 -42.42 -10.71 -5.31
CA TYR A 511 -41.51 -11.53 -4.49
C TYR A 511 -42.27 -12.54 -3.63
N ARG A 512 -43.34 -12.10 -2.95
CA ARG A 512 -44.20 -12.99 -2.15
C ARG A 512 -44.91 -14.02 -3.01
N ASP A 513 -45.52 -13.64 -4.13
CA ASP A 513 -46.20 -14.55 -5.07
C ASP A 513 -45.21 -15.63 -5.59
N LEU A 514 -43.99 -15.27 -5.93
CA LEU A 514 -42.97 -16.25 -6.36
C LEU A 514 -42.60 -17.23 -5.24
N LEU A 515 -42.50 -16.77 -3.99
CA LEU A 515 -42.24 -17.64 -2.85
C LEU A 515 -43.39 -18.59 -2.56
N GLU A 516 -44.65 -18.12 -2.65
CA GLU A 516 -45.87 -18.93 -2.50
C GLU A 516 -45.98 -20.00 -3.56
N ARG A 517 -45.50 -19.73 -4.77
CA ARG A 517 -45.41 -20.71 -5.88
C ARG A 517 -44.23 -21.68 -5.73
N GLY A 518 -43.45 -21.61 -4.65
CA GLY A 518 -42.33 -22.49 -4.39
C GLY A 518 -41.03 -22.14 -5.14
N VAL A 519 -40.93 -20.94 -5.73
CA VAL A 519 -39.69 -20.49 -6.37
C VAL A 519 -38.59 -20.28 -5.31
N ALA A 520 -37.39 -20.77 -5.59
CA ALA A 520 -36.25 -20.64 -4.69
C ALA A 520 -35.99 -19.17 -4.34
N ARG A 521 -35.70 -18.86 -3.06
CA ARG A 521 -35.45 -17.52 -2.56
C ARG A 521 -34.37 -16.80 -3.36
N GLU A 522 -33.33 -17.50 -3.80
CA GLU A 522 -32.24 -16.91 -4.59
C GLU A 522 -32.70 -16.37 -5.96
N THR A 523 -33.77 -16.92 -6.50
CA THR A 523 -34.41 -16.46 -7.75
C THR A 523 -35.46 -15.41 -7.44
N ALA A 524 -36.33 -15.67 -6.47
CA ALA A 524 -37.44 -14.79 -6.12
C ALA A 524 -36.96 -13.34 -5.77
N ARG A 525 -35.84 -13.21 -5.05
CA ARG A 525 -35.26 -11.89 -4.67
C ARG A 525 -34.81 -11.03 -5.85
N MET A 526 -34.70 -11.58 -7.07
CA MET A 526 -34.24 -10.83 -8.25
C MET A 526 -35.22 -9.71 -8.68
N VAL A 527 -36.46 -9.78 -8.24
CA VAL A 527 -37.49 -8.77 -8.53
C VAL A 527 -37.45 -7.57 -7.58
N LEU A 528 -36.65 -7.63 -6.51
CA LEU A 528 -36.54 -6.56 -5.54
C LEU A 528 -35.60 -5.44 -6.05
N SER A 529 -36.01 -4.20 -5.82
CA SER A 529 -35.25 -3.01 -6.22
C SER A 529 -34.08 -2.72 -5.27
N VAL A 530 -33.10 -1.96 -5.73
CA VAL A 530 -31.87 -1.64 -4.97
C VAL A 530 -32.10 -0.71 -3.76
N ASN A 531 -33.27 -0.09 -3.63
CA ASN A 531 -33.68 0.66 -2.45
C ASN A 531 -34.24 -0.22 -1.32
N THR A 532 -34.37 -1.53 -1.52
CA THR A 532 -34.68 -2.51 -0.48
C THR A 532 -33.62 -2.45 0.62
N TYR A 533 -34.07 -2.50 1.89
CA TYR A 533 -33.13 -2.51 3.03
C TYR A 533 -32.45 -3.87 3.18
N THR A 534 -31.15 -3.82 3.41
CA THR A 534 -30.35 -4.93 3.90
C THR A 534 -29.90 -4.65 5.33
N HIS A 535 -29.33 -5.65 6.00
CA HIS A 535 -28.90 -5.56 7.39
C HIS A 535 -27.59 -6.29 7.54
N TRP A 536 -26.60 -5.66 8.18
CA TRP A 536 -25.30 -6.27 8.39
C TRP A 536 -24.68 -5.88 9.74
N CYS A 537 -23.79 -6.74 10.21
CA CYS A 537 -22.85 -6.44 11.27
C CYS A 537 -21.47 -6.23 10.66
N THR A 538 -20.80 -5.13 11.02
CA THR A 538 -19.47 -4.78 10.47
C THR A 538 -18.52 -4.33 11.56
N THR A 539 -17.26 -4.82 11.48
CA THR A 539 -16.19 -4.42 12.42
C THR A 539 -15.12 -3.64 11.68
N TRP A 540 -14.70 -2.54 12.28
CA TRP A 540 -13.70 -1.62 11.76
C TRP A 540 -12.63 -1.36 12.80
N ASP A 541 -11.36 -1.25 12.38
CA ASP A 541 -10.35 -0.53 13.14
C ASP A 541 -10.50 0.99 12.95
N ALA A 542 -9.99 1.78 13.90
CA ALA A 542 -10.17 3.24 13.85
C ALA A 542 -9.46 3.89 12.65
N HIS A 543 -8.31 3.39 12.20
CA HIS A 543 -7.60 3.95 11.04
C HIS A 543 -8.47 3.89 9.78
N ASN A 544 -8.97 2.69 9.46
CA ASN A 544 -9.80 2.46 8.28
C ASN A 544 -11.18 3.11 8.39
N LEU A 545 -11.74 3.17 9.60
CA LEU A 545 -13.00 3.88 9.85
C LEU A 545 -12.88 5.38 9.63
N LEU A 546 -11.80 6.01 10.11
CA LEU A 546 -11.54 7.43 9.88
C LEU A 546 -11.32 7.73 8.38
N HIS A 547 -10.64 6.82 7.67
CA HIS A 547 -10.51 6.93 6.22
C HIS A 547 -11.88 6.86 5.51
N MET A 548 -12.76 5.93 5.90
CA MET A 548 -14.13 5.85 5.38
C MET A 548 -14.90 7.15 5.65
N LEU A 549 -14.83 7.67 6.87
CA LEU A 549 -15.52 8.91 7.26
C LEU A 549 -15.02 10.11 6.47
N ARG A 550 -13.72 10.23 6.22
CA ARG A 550 -13.16 11.28 5.35
C ARG A 550 -13.80 11.30 3.96
N LEU A 551 -13.97 10.12 3.35
CA LEU A 551 -14.53 10.00 2.00
C LEU A 551 -16.06 10.12 1.97
N ARG A 552 -16.75 9.71 3.03
CA ARG A 552 -18.22 9.62 3.03
C ARG A 552 -18.91 10.80 3.72
N LEU A 553 -18.18 11.60 4.49
CA LEU A 553 -18.66 12.89 4.98
C LEU A 553 -18.45 14.04 3.98
N ASP A 554 -17.66 13.80 2.91
CA ASP A 554 -17.40 14.77 1.86
C ASP A 554 -18.72 15.22 1.18
N PRO A 555 -18.93 16.52 0.92
CA PRO A 555 -20.12 17.03 0.25
C PRO A 555 -20.41 16.40 -1.12
N HIS A 556 -19.39 15.90 -1.83
CA HIS A 556 -19.54 15.22 -3.12
C HIS A 556 -20.02 13.77 -2.99
N ALA A 557 -20.00 13.18 -1.79
CA ALA A 557 -20.58 11.86 -1.57
C ALA A 557 -22.12 11.91 -1.66
N GLN A 558 -22.71 10.78 -2.05
CA GLN A 558 -24.18 10.67 -2.13
C GLN A 558 -24.82 10.97 -0.76
N TRP A 559 -25.90 11.76 -0.76
CA TRP A 559 -26.50 12.25 0.49
C TRP A 559 -26.86 11.12 1.47
N GLU A 560 -27.48 10.03 1.01
CA GLU A 560 -27.86 8.92 1.87
C GLU A 560 -26.67 8.26 2.54
N VAL A 561 -25.55 8.14 1.81
CA VAL A 561 -24.30 7.58 2.39
C VAL A 561 -23.71 8.55 3.42
N ARG A 562 -23.80 9.88 3.17
CA ARG A 562 -23.37 10.89 4.14
C ARG A 562 -24.15 10.83 5.45
N GLU A 563 -25.47 10.57 5.40
CA GLU A 563 -26.29 10.45 6.60
C GLU A 563 -25.85 9.26 7.46
N TYR A 564 -25.54 8.11 6.85
CA TYR A 564 -24.94 6.98 7.60
C TYR A 564 -23.56 7.34 8.15
N ALA A 565 -22.72 8.00 7.37
CA ALA A 565 -21.41 8.44 7.84
C ALA A 565 -21.50 9.47 8.97
N ARG A 566 -22.49 10.37 8.94
CA ARG A 566 -22.77 11.35 10.00
C ARG A 566 -23.08 10.65 11.32
N VAL A 567 -23.99 9.67 11.30
CA VAL A 567 -24.36 8.92 12.51
C VAL A 567 -23.18 8.08 13.03
N VAL A 568 -22.42 7.45 12.12
CA VAL A 568 -21.18 6.75 12.52
C VAL A 568 -20.18 7.73 13.15
N SER A 569 -20.08 8.96 12.63
CA SER A 569 -19.16 9.98 13.19
C SER A 569 -19.53 10.40 14.61
N GLU A 570 -20.82 10.42 14.97
CA GLU A 570 -21.28 10.69 16.34
C GLU A 570 -20.83 9.57 17.31
N ILE A 571 -20.86 8.32 16.86
CA ILE A 571 -20.34 7.17 17.62
C ILE A 571 -18.83 7.30 17.81
N VAL A 572 -18.08 7.63 16.74
CA VAL A 572 -16.62 7.80 16.82
C VAL A 572 -16.24 8.97 17.73
N GLN A 573 -16.97 10.07 17.67
CA GLN A 573 -16.76 11.22 18.55
C GLN A 573 -16.96 10.86 20.04
N ALA A 574 -17.92 10.01 20.34
CA ALA A 574 -18.15 9.53 21.70
C ALA A 574 -17.08 8.51 22.13
N TRP A 575 -16.62 7.66 21.22
CA TRP A 575 -15.64 6.60 21.47
C TRP A 575 -14.20 7.11 21.56
N LEU A 576 -13.79 7.98 20.62
CA LEU A 576 -12.42 8.51 20.46
C LEU A 576 -12.45 10.04 20.39
N PRO A 577 -12.83 10.76 21.45
CA PRO A 577 -13.06 12.20 21.39
C PRO A 577 -11.82 13.02 21.02
N LEU A 578 -10.62 12.67 21.52
CA LEU A 578 -9.38 13.38 21.21
C LEU A 578 -8.88 13.07 19.79
N THR A 579 -9.01 11.81 19.38
CA THR A 579 -8.72 11.40 17.99
C THR A 579 -9.67 12.10 17.02
N TRP A 580 -10.96 12.18 17.33
CA TRP A 580 -11.96 12.87 16.52
C TRP A 580 -11.66 14.37 16.38
N GLU A 581 -11.25 15.02 17.46
CA GLU A 581 -10.83 16.42 17.41
C GLU A 581 -9.65 16.61 16.46
N ALA A 582 -8.60 15.82 16.63
CA ALA A 582 -7.42 15.88 15.77
C ALA A 582 -7.75 15.52 14.30
N PHE A 583 -8.61 14.53 14.07
CA PHE A 583 -9.09 14.16 12.74
C PHE A 583 -9.89 15.29 12.08
N THR A 584 -10.71 15.99 12.86
CA THR A 584 -11.45 17.15 12.37
C THR A 584 -10.50 18.27 11.94
N ASP A 585 -9.49 18.58 12.75
CA ASP A 585 -8.56 19.68 12.50
C ASP A 585 -7.62 19.39 11.32
N TYR A 586 -7.05 18.17 11.23
CA TYR A 586 -6.01 17.85 10.23
C TYR A 586 -6.52 17.14 8.98
N THR A 587 -7.77 16.66 9.00
CA THR A 587 -8.32 15.89 7.86
C THR A 587 -9.61 16.47 7.34
N LEU A 588 -10.68 16.56 8.17
CA LEU A 588 -12.01 16.97 7.69
C LEU A 588 -12.09 18.45 7.35
N ARG A 589 -11.45 19.33 8.13
CA ARG A 589 -11.46 20.80 7.95
C ARG A 589 -10.13 21.36 7.49
N SER A 590 -9.17 20.49 7.14
CA SER A 590 -7.91 20.95 6.57
C SER A 590 -8.12 21.40 5.12
N VAL A 591 -7.37 22.44 4.71
CA VAL A 591 -7.35 22.93 3.34
C VAL A 591 -6.05 22.50 2.69
N ARG A 592 -6.13 21.88 1.51
CA ARG A 592 -4.96 21.59 0.68
C ARG A 592 -4.83 22.69 -0.37
N LEU A 593 -3.68 23.31 -0.42
CA LEU A 593 -3.35 24.33 -1.42
C LEU A 593 -2.32 23.73 -2.40
N SER A 594 -2.48 24.02 -3.69
CA SER A 594 -1.44 23.81 -4.69
C SER A 594 -0.27 24.75 -4.42
N ARG A 595 0.91 24.48 -5.04
CA ARG A 595 2.06 25.37 -4.90
C ARG A 595 1.73 26.82 -5.27
N TRP A 596 1.00 27.02 -6.35
CA TRP A 596 0.63 28.35 -6.83
C TRP A 596 -0.36 29.07 -5.90
N GLU A 597 -1.36 28.37 -5.39
CA GLU A 597 -2.29 28.93 -4.41
C GLU A 597 -1.58 29.29 -3.10
N TRP A 598 -0.62 28.46 -2.68
CA TRP A 598 0.22 28.72 -1.51
C TRP A 598 1.11 29.96 -1.72
N GLU A 599 1.78 30.08 -2.89
CA GLU A 599 2.61 31.24 -3.23
C GLU A 599 1.80 32.55 -3.21
N VAL A 600 0.58 32.52 -3.79
CA VAL A 600 -0.32 33.69 -3.75
C VAL A 600 -0.76 34.02 -2.32
N LEU A 601 -1.14 33.00 -1.54
CA LEU A 601 -1.56 33.20 -0.15
C LEU A 601 -0.46 33.84 0.69
N VAL A 602 0.76 33.30 0.62
CA VAL A 602 1.90 33.78 1.44
C VAL A 602 2.28 35.21 1.08
N GLN A 603 2.18 35.60 -0.20
CA GLN A 603 2.41 37.00 -0.62
C GLN A 603 1.33 37.95 -0.12
N SER A 604 0.12 37.45 0.16
CA SER A 604 -1.02 38.24 0.63
C SER A 604 -1.15 38.33 2.16
N VAL A 605 -0.36 37.52 2.90
CA VAL A 605 -0.47 37.39 4.36
C VAL A 605 0.41 38.40 5.07
N ASP A 606 -0.18 39.23 5.94
CA ASP A 606 0.54 40.06 6.90
C ASP A 606 1.12 39.19 8.05
N ARG A 607 2.43 38.99 8.01
CA ARG A 607 3.18 38.16 8.98
C ARG A 607 3.12 38.67 10.41
N GLU A 608 3.09 40.01 10.60
CA GLU A 608 2.96 40.59 11.93
C GLU A 608 1.57 40.32 12.50
N GLN A 609 0.56 40.44 11.68
CA GLN A 609 -0.81 40.11 12.07
C GLN A 609 -0.96 38.64 12.42
N VAL A 610 -0.39 37.71 11.63
CA VAL A 610 -0.37 36.26 11.94
C VAL A 610 0.35 36.02 13.27
N SER A 611 1.52 36.60 13.50
CA SER A 611 2.24 36.43 14.76
C SER A 611 1.44 36.96 15.94
N ARG A 612 0.76 38.10 15.79
CA ARG A 612 -0.15 38.65 16.81
C ARG A 612 -1.33 37.73 17.07
N LEU A 613 -1.99 37.19 16.03
CA LEU A 613 -3.10 36.25 16.19
C LEU A 613 -2.69 34.95 16.87
N LEU A 614 -1.47 34.46 16.60
CA LEU A 614 -0.92 33.27 17.26
C LEU A 614 -0.49 33.53 18.71
N SER A 615 -0.12 34.76 19.08
CA SER A 615 0.25 35.15 20.43
C SER A 615 -0.94 35.56 21.31
N LEU A 616 -2.00 36.17 20.74
CA LEU A 616 -3.20 36.60 21.46
C LEU A 616 -4.00 35.46 22.10
N GLY A 617 -3.73 34.19 21.76
CA GLY A 617 -4.35 33.03 22.39
C GLY A 617 -3.85 32.69 23.77
N GLU A 618 -2.90 33.42 24.32
CA GLU A 618 -2.43 33.25 25.71
C GLU A 618 -3.31 33.98 26.74
N SER A 619 -4.23 34.84 26.29
CA SER A 619 -5.01 35.71 27.18
C SER A 619 -6.52 35.76 26.98
N GLY A 620 -7.16 34.78 26.32
CA GLY A 620 -8.62 34.65 26.31
C GLY A 620 -9.31 34.58 24.95
N GLY A 621 -9.84 33.45 24.66
CA GLY A 621 -11.06 33.27 23.84
C GLY A 621 -10.92 33.35 22.33
N GLY A 622 -10.48 32.29 21.68
CA GLY A 622 -10.71 32.09 20.27
C GLY A 622 -9.53 31.52 19.48
N GLY A 623 -9.64 30.31 18.97
CA GLY A 623 -8.80 29.74 17.91
C GLY A 623 -7.32 29.41 18.23
N SER A 624 -6.59 30.26 18.92
CA SER A 624 -5.14 30.12 19.17
C SER A 624 -4.77 29.18 20.32
N GLU A 625 -5.68 28.89 21.26
CA GLU A 625 -5.49 27.86 22.31
C GLU A 625 -5.45 26.43 21.76
N LYS A 626 -5.96 26.25 20.55
CA LYS A 626 -6.00 24.93 19.90
C LYS A 626 -4.68 24.48 19.30
N LEU A 627 -3.74 25.41 19.04
CA LEU A 627 -2.42 25.09 18.50
C LEU A 627 -1.38 25.00 19.62
N SER A 628 -0.61 23.91 19.65
CA SER A 628 0.55 23.78 20.53
C SER A 628 1.63 24.78 20.17
N LEU A 629 2.55 25.08 21.09
CA LEU A 629 3.72 25.94 20.83
C LEU A 629 4.57 25.43 19.64
N ARG A 630 4.61 24.11 19.45
CA ARG A 630 5.31 23.47 18.34
C ARG A 630 4.59 23.77 17.03
N GLU A 631 3.28 23.58 16.97
CA GLU A 631 2.48 23.84 15.77
C GLU A 631 2.54 25.31 15.35
N LYS A 632 2.51 26.23 16.29
CA LYS A 632 2.70 27.67 16.03
C LYS A 632 4.05 27.95 15.38
N ARG A 633 5.14 27.36 15.90
CA ARG A 633 6.49 27.52 15.33
C ARG A 633 6.59 26.91 13.92
N GLU A 634 6.05 25.72 13.73
CA GLU A 634 6.04 25.04 12.43
C GLU A 634 5.25 25.85 11.40
N PHE A 635 4.10 26.43 11.79
CA PHE A 635 3.31 27.29 10.90
C PHE A 635 4.05 28.58 10.51
N LEU A 636 4.71 29.26 11.46
CA LEU A 636 5.51 30.43 11.17
C LEU A 636 6.69 30.08 10.25
N ALA A 637 7.40 28.97 10.54
CA ALA A 637 8.49 28.51 9.70
C ALA A 637 8.04 28.18 8.26
N LEU A 638 6.81 27.65 8.10
CA LEU A 638 6.24 27.38 6.78
C LEU A 638 6.02 28.68 5.98
N LEU A 639 5.57 29.75 6.63
CA LEU A 639 5.43 31.06 6.00
C LEU A 639 6.77 31.67 5.58
N ASP A 640 7.88 31.25 6.20
CA ASP A 640 9.24 31.72 5.87
C ASP A 640 9.90 30.94 4.71
N THR A 641 9.32 29.80 4.29
CA THR A 641 9.89 28.97 3.21
C THR A 641 9.72 29.55 1.81
N VAL A 642 8.85 30.53 1.64
CA VAL A 642 8.70 31.25 0.37
C VAL A 642 9.57 32.47 0.42
N SER A 643 10.78 32.39 -0.15
CA SER A 643 11.64 33.56 -0.36
C SER A 643 10.91 34.59 -1.24
N PRO A 644 10.99 35.89 -0.93
CA PRO A 644 10.56 36.90 -1.88
C PRO A 644 11.36 36.77 -3.18
N PRO A 645 10.79 37.11 -4.33
CA PRO A 645 11.42 36.99 -5.64
C PRO A 645 12.72 37.77 -5.76
#